data_082febe5f5cb906c14c12ccf2128a147
#
_entry.id   082febe5f5cb906c14c12ccf2128a147
#
_cell.length_a   1.000
_cell.length_b   1.000
_cell.length_c   1.000
_cell.angle_alpha   90.00
_cell.angle_beta   90.00
_cell.angle_gamma   90.00
#
_symmetry.space_group_name_H-M   'P 1'
#
loop_
_entity.id
_entity.type
_entity.pdbx_description
1 polymer ?
#
loop_
_entity_poly.entity_id
_entity_poly.type
_entity_poly.pdbx_seq_one_letter_code
_entity_poly.pdbx_strand_id
1 'polypeptide(L)'
;MRPTSALLAVGIVPAAFALPVVTPPAPSAHAVEPKVVELALDGVDPKAASALGGVTRLSAGAVRPAVLTPPVRTARFDLVSVSWEKGSEGAGTAITVRVREHGRWSAWEALERSDDGPDAGTPDAAAQSRTASAMLLVDGADGVQVRVDAVGGKAPQDVKAELIDGGRSAADGRRPVRPAAVANAAVAAPAIVTRAQWGADESLRGRTPNYTGTPKIGFVHHTASTNSYSAETAAAQVRAIYAYHTKVNKWSDIGYNFLVDKFGTVYEGRAGGIDRAVLGAHTGGFNSDSFGVSALGNYDTTDAPGPMVESISQVLAWKLASAYRDPNASVTVTSAGGGTSRYRSGERATVPVVAGHRDVGATACPGRYLYDDLPAIRSRVTELMGPSFFDPVTSPAAVNAVATGTAPDGTTLFTAPAGNVTLTARSSEPQLWKMTVTNSAGTVVRGQSGHTTGQLPGISATWNRTVNGQPAPAGLYTLRLTGTTEGGAPVAPYVSTFNVKASAQAPVVAPPKPVVKDPPIMAKVYTDAGDTTYNGRKFSTSCEDFGALHRCSTYVTATYYAQGKGKVLKKYGKVFSGWGYTSPATANWDTSPYATPGEKVIGGKKWKVTCTADSGPRRCRSDVLTKVLTPVKGKGGRVTYKAVEVWKLNRYVRLTVVR
;
A
#
# COMPACT_ATOMS: atom_id res chain seq x y z
N MET A 1 14.02 -51.18 65.00
CA MET A 1 14.24 -50.69 63.66
C MET A 1 13.08 -49.79 63.30
N ARG A 2 13.30 -48.47 63.29
CA ARG A 2 12.30 -47.46 62.93
C ARG A 2 12.61 -46.94 61.53
N PRO A 3 11.67 -46.76 60.62
CA PRO A 3 11.92 -46.09 59.35
C PRO A 3 11.84 -44.58 59.52
N THR A 4 12.85 -43.88 59.02
CA THR A 4 12.96 -42.42 58.93
C THR A 4 12.16 -41.91 57.70
N SER A 5 11.19 -41.04 57.97
CA SER A 5 10.44 -40.31 56.94
C SER A 5 11.26 -39.12 56.49
N ALA A 6 11.54 -39.01 55.17
CA ALA A 6 12.13 -37.85 54.54
C ALA A 6 11.02 -36.88 54.14
N LEU A 7 11.01 -35.69 54.71
CA LEU A 7 10.18 -34.55 54.25
C LEU A 7 10.84 -33.90 53.02
N LEU A 8 10.12 -33.90 51.91
CA LEU A 8 10.44 -33.06 50.74
C LEU A 8 9.98 -31.61 51.01
N ALA A 9 10.90 -30.69 51.13
CA ALA A 9 10.61 -29.28 51.18
C ALA A 9 10.42 -28.74 49.74
N VAL A 10 9.22 -28.36 49.36
CA VAL A 10 8.95 -27.67 48.12
C VAL A 10 9.29 -26.18 48.32
N GLY A 11 10.40 -25.73 47.74
CA GLY A 11 10.78 -24.34 47.74
C GLY A 11 9.93 -23.54 46.74
N ILE A 12 9.11 -22.63 47.25
CA ILE A 12 8.39 -21.61 46.49
C ILE A 12 9.41 -20.53 46.15
N VAL A 13 9.83 -20.43 44.90
CA VAL A 13 10.59 -19.28 44.37
C VAL A 13 9.61 -18.14 44.08
N PRO A 14 9.71 -16.97 44.73
CA PRO A 14 8.87 -15.83 44.39
C PRO A 14 9.26 -15.33 43.00
N ALA A 15 8.35 -15.35 42.03
CA ALA A 15 8.50 -14.64 40.78
C ALA A 15 8.52 -13.14 41.06
N ALA A 16 9.69 -12.53 40.96
CA ALA A 16 9.83 -11.07 40.97
C ALA A 16 9.20 -10.52 39.70
N PHE A 17 8.03 -9.93 39.82
CA PHE A 17 7.45 -9.07 38.79
C PHE A 17 8.34 -7.82 38.64
N ALA A 18 9.21 -7.80 37.64
CA ALA A 18 9.89 -6.59 37.22
C ALA A 18 8.84 -5.64 36.65
N LEU A 19 8.49 -4.62 37.39
CA LEU A 19 7.72 -3.48 36.87
C LEU A 19 8.51 -2.86 35.71
N PRO A 20 7.88 -2.51 34.59
CA PRO A 20 8.58 -1.82 33.53
C PRO A 20 9.13 -0.50 34.08
N VAL A 21 10.43 -0.31 33.99
CA VAL A 21 11.07 0.99 34.29
C VAL A 21 10.54 1.95 33.24
N VAL A 22 9.57 2.78 33.62
CA VAL A 22 9.15 3.92 32.82
C VAL A 22 10.31 4.91 32.86
N THR A 23 11.17 4.87 31.86
CA THR A 23 12.15 5.93 31.66
C THR A 23 11.37 7.23 31.41
N PRO A 24 11.63 8.31 32.16
CA PRO A 24 10.97 9.58 31.89
C PRO A 24 11.26 9.98 30.44
N PRO A 25 10.28 10.58 29.72
CA PRO A 25 10.51 11.10 28.38
C PRO A 25 11.73 12.03 28.43
N ALA A 26 12.62 11.91 27.45
CA ALA A 26 13.74 12.82 27.33
C ALA A 26 13.21 14.26 27.35
N PRO A 27 13.84 15.18 28.10
CA PRO A 27 13.37 16.55 28.20
C PRO A 27 13.23 17.13 26.79
N SER A 28 12.05 17.67 26.48
CA SER A 28 11.78 18.39 25.25
C SER A 28 12.77 19.54 25.14
N ALA A 29 13.38 19.71 23.95
CA ALA A 29 14.10 20.94 23.69
C ALA A 29 13.08 22.10 23.75
N HIS A 30 13.46 23.24 24.31
CA HIS A 30 12.66 24.45 24.14
C HIS A 30 12.57 24.77 22.65
N ALA A 31 11.42 25.26 22.21
CA ALA A 31 11.26 25.75 20.84
C ALA A 31 12.36 26.78 20.54
N VAL A 32 12.99 26.61 19.39
CA VAL A 32 14.03 27.54 18.91
C VAL A 32 13.42 28.32 17.76
N GLU A 33 13.23 29.62 17.93
CA GLU A 33 12.70 30.48 16.89
C GLU A 33 13.80 30.76 15.84
N PRO A 34 13.64 30.33 14.57
CA PRO A 34 14.56 30.63 13.50
C PRO A 34 14.46 32.13 13.12
N LYS A 35 15.60 32.75 12.86
CA LYS A 35 15.67 34.13 12.40
C LYS A 35 15.76 34.18 10.89
N VAL A 36 14.89 34.95 10.24
CA VAL A 36 14.89 35.17 8.80
C VAL A 36 15.25 36.65 8.54
N VAL A 37 16.25 36.88 7.70
CA VAL A 37 16.64 38.18 7.25
C VAL A 37 16.46 38.23 5.73
N GLU A 38 15.64 39.15 5.24
CA GLU A 38 15.44 39.41 3.82
C GLU A 38 16.37 40.56 3.41
N LEU A 39 17.16 40.32 2.38
CA LEU A 39 17.98 41.35 1.75
C LEU A 39 17.39 41.65 0.37
N ALA A 40 16.87 42.84 0.15
CA ALA A 40 16.48 43.30 -1.16
C ALA A 40 17.72 43.38 -2.09
N LEU A 41 17.59 42.88 -3.30
CA LEU A 41 18.68 42.76 -4.26
C LEU A 41 18.36 43.57 -5.49
N ASP A 42 18.96 44.75 -5.59
CA ASP A 42 18.70 45.67 -6.68
C ASP A 42 20.00 45.98 -7.49
N GLY A 43 19.89 45.89 -8.81
CA GLY A 43 20.91 46.37 -9.74
C GLY A 43 22.25 45.60 -9.69
N VAL A 44 23.22 46.21 -10.33
CA VAL A 44 24.57 45.64 -10.49
C VAL A 44 25.58 46.59 -9.83
N ASP A 45 26.27 46.09 -8.81
CA ASP A 45 27.36 46.82 -8.16
C ASP A 45 28.56 46.95 -9.12
N PRO A 46 29.01 48.20 -9.42
CA PRO A 46 30.07 48.40 -10.40
C PRO A 46 31.43 47.83 -9.99
N LYS A 47 31.73 47.81 -8.69
CA LYS A 47 33.02 47.31 -8.18
C LYS A 47 33.02 45.78 -8.24
N ALA A 48 31.90 45.14 -7.88
CA ALA A 48 31.74 43.71 -8.03
C ALA A 48 31.82 43.27 -9.50
N ALA A 49 31.20 44.02 -10.41
CA ALA A 49 31.28 43.75 -11.83
C ALA A 49 32.72 43.88 -12.38
N SER A 50 33.46 44.90 -11.96
CA SER A 50 34.87 45.05 -12.33
C SER A 50 35.75 43.93 -11.77
N ALA A 51 35.50 43.49 -10.52
CA ALA A 51 36.25 42.42 -9.88
C ALA A 51 36.03 41.03 -10.54
N LEU A 52 34.89 40.83 -11.21
CA LEU A 52 34.59 39.61 -11.98
C LEU A 52 35.17 39.63 -13.40
N GLY A 53 35.97 40.65 -13.74
CA GLY A 53 36.67 40.73 -15.04
C GLY A 53 35.77 41.05 -16.24
N GLY A 54 34.68 41.78 -16.03
CA GLY A 54 33.71 42.03 -17.08
C GLY A 54 32.92 40.78 -17.48
N VAL A 55 32.34 40.75 -18.59
CA VAL A 55 31.40 39.72 -19.08
C VAL A 55 31.96 38.30 -18.95
N THR A 56 31.38 37.45 -18.11
CA THR A 56 31.62 36.01 -18.13
C THR A 56 30.98 35.44 -19.41
N ARG A 57 31.79 34.94 -20.34
CA ARG A 57 31.27 34.20 -21.52
C ARG A 57 30.74 32.85 -21.07
N LEU A 58 29.43 32.71 -20.94
CA LEU A 58 28.80 31.41 -21.01
C LEU A 58 28.73 31.02 -22.50
N SER A 59 28.79 29.73 -22.79
CA SER A 59 28.88 29.11 -24.13
C SER A 59 27.79 29.52 -25.14
N ALA A 60 26.89 30.40 -24.81
CA ALA A 60 25.76 30.85 -25.65
C ALA A 60 25.63 32.40 -25.77
N GLY A 61 26.67 33.20 -25.51
CA GLY A 61 26.64 34.64 -25.63
C GLY A 61 27.02 35.39 -24.35
N ALA A 62 27.26 36.73 -24.47
CA ALA A 62 27.58 37.59 -23.35
C ALA A 62 26.34 37.80 -22.48
N VAL A 63 26.26 37.14 -21.31
CA VAL A 63 25.17 37.34 -20.34
C VAL A 63 25.58 38.46 -19.39
N ARG A 64 24.76 39.51 -19.31
CA ARG A 64 24.92 40.56 -18.29
C ARG A 64 24.09 40.21 -17.07
N PRO A 65 24.64 40.33 -15.84
CA PRO A 65 23.85 40.13 -14.64
C PRO A 65 22.73 41.18 -14.57
N ALA A 66 21.53 40.73 -14.19
CA ALA A 66 20.42 41.61 -13.83
C ALA A 66 20.58 42.11 -12.38
N VAL A 67 21.16 41.27 -11.54
CA VAL A 67 21.54 41.56 -10.15
C VAL A 67 22.97 41.07 -9.92
N LEU A 68 23.80 41.90 -9.30
CA LEU A 68 25.09 41.51 -8.77
C LEU A 68 25.39 42.36 -7.54
N THR A 69 25.38 41.75 -6.36
CA THR A 69 25.65 42.43 -5.10
C THR A 69 27.16 42.60 -4.87
N PRO A 70 27.61 43.61 -4.10
CA PRO A 70 28.93 43.53 -3.48
C PRO A 70 28.98 42.34 -2.52
N PRO A 71 30.16 41.91 -2.05
CA PRO A 71 30.28 41.00 -0.92
C PRO A 71 29.67 41.64 0.34
N VAL A 72 28.53 41.12 0.81
CA VAL A 72 27.80 41.64 1.97
C VAL A 72 28.13 40.84 3.24
N ARG A 73 28.54 41.54 4.29
CA ARG A 73 28.69 40.92 5.63
C ARG A 73 27.34 40.94 6.31
N THR A 74 27.01 39.83 6.94
CA THR A 74 25.69 39.61 7.58
C THR A 74 25.85 39.10 9.01
N ALA A 75 24.75 39.04 9.73
CA ALA A 75 24.65 38.13 10.86
C ALA A 75 24.79 36.67 10.39
N ARG A 76 25.06 35.77 11.31
CA ARG A 76 25.16 34.31 11.03
C ARG A 76 23.86 33.76 10.43
N PHE A 77 24.00 32.88 9.46
CA PHE A 77 22.88 32.13 8.89
C PHE A 77 23.31 30.71 8.53
N ASP A 78 22.32 29.77 8.48
CA ASP A 78 22.50 28.35 8.15
C ASP A 78 21.88 27.98 6.82
N LEU A 79 21.10 28.90 6.19
CA LEU A 79 20.49 28.70 4.88
C LEU A 79 20.41 30.03 4.13
N VAL A 80 20.71 29.98 2.81
CA VAL A 80 20.41 31.05 1.89
C VAL A 80 19.59 30.53 0.72
N SER A 81 18.59 31.30 0.29
CA SER A 81 17.91 31.12 -0.99
C SER A 81 17.64 32.48 -1.61
N VAL A 82 17.30 32.50 -2.89
CA VAL A 82 16.92 33.72 -3.60
C VAL A 82 15.48 33.60 -4.06
N SER A 83 14.66 34.59 -3.72
CA SER A 83 13.24 34.61 -4.09
C SER A 83 12.91 35.81 -4.96
N TRP A 84 11.86 35.72 -5.76
CA TRP A 84 11.37 36.77 -6.62
C TRP A 84 9.87 36.71 -6.86
N GLU A 85 9.30 37.76 -7.45
CA GLU A 85 7.88 37.80 -7.78
C GLU A 85 7.51 36.66 -8.74
N LYS A 86 6.49 35.89 -8.38
CA LYS A 86 6.07 34.73 -9.13
C LYS A 86 5.66 35.06 -10.56
N GLY A 87 6.30 34.39 -11.53
CA GLY A 87 6.03 34.56 -12.95
C GLY A 87 6.71 35.79 -13.57
N SER A 88 7.54 36.53 -12.81
CA SER A 88 8.33 37.62 -13.34
C SER A 88 9.61 37.16 -14.06
N GLU A 89 10.11 35.97 -13.78
CA GLU A 89 11.33 35.39 -14.33
C GLU A 89 11.23 35.04 -15.81
N GLY A 90 12.34 35.19 -16.54
CA GLY A 90 12.52 34.63 -17.88
C GLY A 90 12.94 33.15 -17.84
N ALA A 91 12.73 32.44 -18.95
CA ALA A 91 13.05 30.99 -19.06
C ALA A 91 14.53 30.63 -18.81
N GLY A 92 15.44 31.59 -18.93
CA GLY A 92 16.88 31.38 -18.73
C GLY A 92 17.43 32.09 -17.50
N THR A 93 16.62 32.39 -16.48
CA THR A 93 17.10 32.99 -15.24
C THR A 93 18.07 32.02 -14.55
N ALA A 94 19.31 32.45 -14.33
CA ALA A 94 20.33 31.69 -13.61
C ALA A 94 20.73 32.45 -12.34
N ILE A 95 20.81 31.72 -11.24
CA ILE A 95 21.15 32.28 -9.93
C ILE A 95 22.43 31.60 -9.44
N THR A 96 23.40 32.44 -9.04
CA THR A 96 24.60 31.95 -8.36
C THR A 96 24.82 32.72 -7.07
N VAL A 97 25.27 32.03 -6.07
CA VAL A 97 25.61 32.61 -4.77
C VAL A 97 27.02 32.19 -4.36
N ARG A 98 27.68 32.97 -3.54
CA ARG A 98 28.79 32.51 -2.74
C ARG A 98 28.62 33.02 -1.32
N VAL A 99 29.08 32.25 -0.39
CA VAL A 99 28.91 32.52 1.03
C VAL A 99 30.26 32.65 1.71
N ARG A 100 30.29 33.34 2.84
CA ARG A 100 31.47 33.41 3.68
C ARG A 100 31.28 32.53 4.92
N GLU A 101 32.06 31.46 4.99
CA GLU A 101 32.09 30.53 6.10
C GLU A 101 33.49 30.51 6.71
N HIS A 102 33.58 30.43 8.03
CA HIS A 102 34.87 30.34 8.75
C HIS A 102 35.89 31.38 8.29
N GLY A 103 35.42 32.57 7.96
CA GLY A 103 36.27 33.68 7.53
C GLY A 103 36.66 33.65 6.05
N ARG A 104 36.26 32.68 5.25
CA ARG A 104 36.63 32.50 3.84
C ARG A 104 35.40 32.53 2.93
N TRP A 105 35.53 33.15 1.74
CA TRP A 105 34.52 33.07 0.69
C TRP A 105 34.61 31.74 -0.04
N SER A 106 33.45 31.11 -0.26
CA SER A 106 33.34 29.92 -1.11
C SER A 106 33.54 30.23 -2.57
N ALA A 107 33.65 29.20 -3.41
CA ALA A 107 33.40 29.35 -4.85
C ALA A 107 31.94 29.78 -5.08
N TRP A 108 31.65 30.26 -6.30
CA TRP A 108 30.28 30.51 -6.74
C TRP A 108 29.55 29.20 -6.95
N GLU A 109 28.37 29.10 -6.39
CA GLU A 109 27.50 27.94 -6.47
C GLU A 109 26.20 28.31 -7.19
N ALA A 110 25.81 27.51 -8.18
CA ALA A 110 24.56 27.68 -8.91
C ALA A 110 23.39 27.15 -8.09
N LEU A 111 22.37 27.96 -7.95
CA LEU A 111 21.11 27.54 -7.32
C LEU A 111 20.08 27.28 -8.42
N GLU A 112 19.61 26.06 -8.51
CA GLU A 112 18.49 25.70 -9.37
C GLU A 112 17.20 26.35 -8.84
N ARG A 113 16.14 26.31 -9.62
CA ARG A 113 14.81 26.65 -9.12
C ARG A 113 14.39 25.58 -8.11
N SER A 114 13.72 25.98 -7.02
CA SER A 114 13.18 25.03 -6.05
C SER A 114 12.29 24.01 -6.75
N ASP A 115 12.58 22.75 -6.57
CA ASP A 115 11.92 21.60 -7.20
C ASP A 115 10.90 20.92 -6.28
N ASP A 116 10.99 21.15 -4.98
CA ASP A 116 9.98 20.73 -4.02
C ASP A 116 8.68 21.52 -4.20
N GLY A 117 7.57 20.91 -3.84
CA GLY A 117 6.31 21.64 -3.87
C GLY A 117 5.08 20.83 -3.46
N PRO A 118 4.03 21.57 -3.08
CA PRO A 118 2.71 20.99 -2.84
C PRO A 118 2.05 20.60 -4.17
N ASP A 119 1.07 19.71 -4.07
CA ASP A 119 0.19 19.36 -5.19
C ASP A 119 -0.65 20.56 -5.61
N ALA A 120 -0.91 20.71 -6.92
CA ALA A 120 -1.79 21.75 -7.42
C ALA A 120 -3.17 21.68 -6.78
N GLY A 121 -3.77 22.85 -6.55
CA GLY A 121 -5.08 22.98 -5.91
C GLY A 121 -5.08 22.82 -4.39
N THR A 122 -3.92 22.55 -3.76
CA THR A 122 -3.84 22.52 -2.29
C THR A 122 -3.73 23.94 -1.71
N PRO A 123 -4.11 24.14 -0.43
CA PRO A 123 -3.93 25.43 0.23
C PRO A 123 -2.49 25.91 0.31
N ASP A 124 -1.50 25.01 0.40
CA ASP A 124 -0.08 25.35 0.38
C ASP A 124 0.34 25.88 -1.00
N ALA A 125 -0.15 25.27 -2.09
CA ALA A 125 0.09 25.78 -3.45
C ALA A 125 -0.54 27.15 -3.70
N ALA A 126 -1.72 27.40 -3.12
CA ALA A 126 -2.40 28.70 -3.22
C ALA A 126 -1.73 29.80 -2.39
N ALA A 127 -1.09 29.44 -1.28
CA ALA A 127 -0.40 30.38 -0.40
C ALA A 127 0.96 30.84 -0.97
N GLN A 128 1.56 30.05 -1.87
CA GLN A 128 2.86 30.35 -2.45
C GLN A 128 2.79 31.55 -3.43
N SER A 129 3.17 32.71 -2.95
CA SER A 129 3.10 33.99 -3.68
C SER A 129 4.42 34.35 -4.43
N ARG A 130 5.53 33.71 -4.07
CA ARG A 130 6.85 33.93 -4.65
C ARG A 130 7.40 32.66 -5.30
N THR A 131 8.25 32.82 -6.28
CA THR A 131 9.14 31.76 -6.77
C THR A 131 10.46 31.87 -6.02
N ALA A 132 11.10 30.76 -5.71
CA ALA A 132 12.38 30.73 -5.04
C ALA A 132 13.36 29.75 -5.72
N SER A 133 14.66 30.02 -5.53
CA SER A 133 15.70 29.04 -5.83
C SER A 133 15.64 27.86 -4.85
N ALA A 134 16.32 26.76 -5.18
CA ALA A 134 16.69 25.75 -4.21
C ALA A 134 17.42 26.41 -3.02
N MET A 135 17.28 25.82 -1.86
CA MET A 135 17.97 26.27 -0.65
C MET A 135 19.43 25.80 -0.65
N LEU A 136 20.36 26.68 -0.30
CA LEU A 136 21.72 26.32 0.02
C LEU A 136 21.89 26.34 1.54
N LEU A 137 21.99 25.16 2.13
CA LEU A 137 22.35 25.03 3.55
C LEU A 137 23.86 25.23 3.70
N VAL A 138 24.24 25.90 4.77
CA VAL A 138 25.62 26.28 5.09
C VAL A 138 25.89 26.07 6.58
N ASP A 139 27.15 26.00 7.00
CA ASP A 139 27.48 25.82 8.41
C ASP A 139 27.86 27.16 9.08
N GLY A 140 26.85 27.99 9.28
CA GLY A 140 27.02 29.27 9.98
C GLY A 140 27.77 30.34 9.21
N ALA A 141 27.37 30.56 7.97
CA ALA A 141 27.92 31.64 7.13
C ALA A 141 27.62 33.02 7.74
N ASP A 142 28.52 34.00 7.49
CA ASP A 142 28.44 35.38 7.97
C ASP A 142 28.65 36.42 6.86
N GLY A 143 28.42 36.00 5.61
CA GLY A 143 28.43 36.89 4.46
C GLY A 143 27.90 36.18 3.22
N VAL A 144 27.30 36.96 2.31
CA VAL A 144 26.70 36.47 1.08
C VAL A 144 27.03 37.41 -0.08
N GLN A 145 27.15 36.84 -1.24
CA GLN A 145 27.16 37.60 -2.50
C GLN A 145 26.30 36.87 -3.52
N VAL A 146 25.41 37.58 -4.18
CA VAL A 146 24.42 37.01 -5.10
C VAL A 146 24.61 37.60 -6.49
N ARG A 147 24.49 36.74 -7.49
CA ARG A 147 24.42 37.11 -8.91
C ARG A 147 23.20 36.47 -9.53
N VAL A 148 22.41 37.25 -10.25
CA VAL A 148 21.24 36.77 -11.02
C VAL A 148 21.45 37.21 -12.47
N ASP A 149 21.51 36.25 -13.36
CA ASP A 149 21.63 36.44 -14.79
C ASP A 149 20.25 36.26 -15.45
N ALA A 150 19.86 37.24 -16.27
CA ALA A 150 18.64 37.17 -17.07
C ALA A 150 18.99 36.81 -18.52
N VAL A 151 18.83 35.55 -18.87
CA VAL A 151 19.00 35.07 -20.23
C VAL A 151 17.71 35.36 -21.03
N GLY A 152 17.82 35.99 -22.20
CA GLY A 152 16.66 36.37 -23.00
C GLY A 152 15.98 37.69 -22.60
N GLY A 153 16.61 38.49 -21.72
CA GLY A 153 16.27 39.90 -21.50
C GLY A 153 15.17 40.18 -20.47
N LYS A 154 14.52 39.19 -19.91
CA LYS A 154 13.52 39.36 -18.83
C LYS A 154 14.15 39.06 -17.49
N ALA A 155 14.43 40.08 -16.70
CA ALA A 155 14.93 39.95 -15.34
C ALA A 155 13.79 39.64 -14.35
N PRO A 156 14.00 38.79 -13.32
CA PRO A 156 13.04 38.62 -12.24
C PRO A 156 12.87 39.94 -11.48
N GLN A 157 11.64 40.18 -10.97
CA GLN A 157 11.31 41.38 -10.20
C GLN A 157 11.26 41.08 -8.71
N ASP A 158 11.46 42.13 -7.88
CA ASP A 158 11.47 42.05 -6.42
C ASP A 158 12.33 40.87 -5.92
N VAL A 159 13.62 40.90 -6.37
CA VAL A 159 14.56 39.83 -6.01
C VAL A 159 15.05 40.05 -4.59
N LYS A 160 15.04 38.98 -3.78
CA LYS A 160 15.50 38.98 -2.39
C LYS A 160 16.42 37.81 -2.13
N ALA A 161 17.44 38.01 -1.30
CA ALA A 161 18.11 36.88 -0.64
C ALA A 161 17.50 36.67 0.73
N GLU A 162 17.11 35.44 0.96
CA GLU A 162 16.51 34.95 2.22
C GLU A 162 17.61 34.26 3.01
N LEU A 163 18.06 34.89 4.11
CA LEU A 163 19.08 34.34 5.02
C LEU A 163 18.41 33.84 6.30
N ILE A 164 18.59 32.56 6.61
CA ILE A 164 17.91 31.92 7.74
C ILE A 164 18.94 31.35 8.71
N ASP A 165 18.91 31.82 9.96
CA ASP A 165 19.59 31.21 11.09
C ASP A 165 18.64 30.26 11.80
N GLY A 166 18.90 28.96 11.75
CA GLY A 166 18.09 27.94 12.44
C GLY A 166 18.22 27.97 13.96
N GLY A 167 19.08 28.82 14.49
CA GLY A 167 19.36 28.92 15.93
C GLY A 167 20.14 27.70 16.47
N ARG A 168 20.40 27.72 17.76
CA ARG A 168 21.08 26.63 18.48
C ARG A 168 20.35 26.25 19.74
N SER A 169 20.38 24.95 20.06
CA SER A 169 19.84 24.38 21.28
C SER A 169 20.87 23.50 21.97
N ALA A 170 20.86 23.47 23.28
CA ALA A 170 21.66 22.50 24.05
C ALA A 170 21.27 21.03 23.81
N ALA A 171 20.15 20.82 23.13
CA ALA A 171 19.69 19.49 22.75
C ALA A 171 20.23 19.06 21.36
N ASP A 172 20.83 19.98 20.58
CA ASP A 172 21.39 19.68 19.29
C ASP A 172 22.50 18.62 19.40
N GLY A 173 22.62 17.73 18.42
CA GLY A 173 23.58 16.62 18.42
C GLY A 173 23.22 15.43 19.32
N ARG A 174 22.13 15.50 20.10
CA ARG A 174 21.68 14.34 20.89
C ARG A 174 21.08 13.27 20.00
N ARG A 175 21.53 12.02 20.20
CA ARG A 175 20.93 10.89 19.48
C ARG A 175 19.60 10.51 20.09
N PRO A 176 18.58 10.20 19.27
CA PRO A 176 17.28 9.77 19.77
C PRO A 176 17.39 8.38 20.42
N VAL A 177 16.55 8.16 21.43
CA VAL A 177 16.36 6.83 22.00
C VAL A 177 15.37 6.08 21.09
N ARG A 178 15.70 4.84 20.73
CA ARG A 178 14.82 3.99 19.92
C ARG A 178 13.49 3.78 20.69
N PRO A 179 12.33 3.99 20.07
CA PRO A 179 11.06 3.66 20.72
C PRO A 179 11.02 2.17 21.08
N ALA A 180 10.35 1.82 22.17
CA ALA A 180 10.09 0.42 22.49
C ALA A 180 9.35 -0.23 21.31
N ALA A 181 9.78 -1.42 20.90
CA ALA A 181 9.15 -2.16 19.82
C ALA A 181 7.66 -2.37 20.15
N VAL A 182 6.78 -1.92 19.28
CA VAL A 182 5.35 -2.21 19.39
C VAL A 182 5.17 -3.69 19.07
N ALA A 183 4.65 -4.45 20.02
CA ALA A 183 4.35 -5.86 19.82
C ALA A 183 3.42 -6.00 18.59
N ASN A 184 3.80 -6.82 17.60
CA ASN A 184 3.13 -7.07 16.32
C ASN A 184 3.35 -6.04 15.18
N ALA A 185 4.26 -5.06 15.29
CA ALA A 185 4.70 -4.31 14.13
C ALA A 185 5.62 -5.19 13.26
N ALA A 186 5.35 -5.28 11.94
CA ALA A 186 6.19 -6.04 11.00
C ALA A 186 7.64 -5.56 11.03
N VAL A 187 7.82 -4.24 11.07
CA VAL A 187 9.12 -3.56 11.18
C VAL A 187 9.00 -2.49 12.24
N ALA A 188 9.92 -2.47 13.17
CA ALA A 188 9.97 -1.42 14.19
C ALA A 188 10.33 -0.07 13.57
N ALA A 189 9.73 1.01 14.05
CA ALA A 189 10.15 2.36 13.68
C ALA A 189 11.64 2.55 14.04
N PRO A 190 12.43 3.22 13.19
CA PRO A 190 13.78 3.63 13.57
C PRO A 190 13.73 4.62 14.73
N ALA A 191 14.89 4.88 15.35
CA ALA A 191 15.00 5.96 16.31
C ALA A 191 14.84 7.30 15.59
N ILE A 192 13.84 8.12 15.98
CA ILE A 192 13.50 9.39 15.33
C ILE A 192 13.60 10.52 16.34
N VAL A 193 14.32 11.58 15.98
CA VAL A 193 14.32 12.85 16.71
C VAL A 193 13.00 13.54 16.43
N THR A 194 12.13 13.62 17.43
CA THR A 194 10.80 14.24 17.28
C THR A 194 10.91 15.75 17.09
N ARG A 195 9.85 16.36 16.59
CA ARG A 195 9.75 17.82 16.44
C ARG A 195 10.09 18.56 17.73
N ALA A 196 9.58 18.10 18.86
CA ALA A 196 9.90 18.64 20.17
C ALA A 196 11.39 18.50 20.53
N GLN A 197 12.05 17.40 20.12
CA GLN A 197 13.46 17.16 20.44
C GLN A 197 14.43 17.98 19.58
N TRP A 198 14.12 18.24 18.31
CA TRP A 198 14.93 19.14 17.48
C TRP A 198 14.52 20.63 17.64
N GLY A 199 13.57 20.92 18.53
CA GLY A 199 13.21 22.28 18.90
C GLY A 199 12.37 23.01 17.84
N ALA A 200 11.42 22.31 17.19
CA ALA A 200 10.49 22.95 16.26
C ALA A 200 9.70 24.07 16.96
N ASP A 201 9.65 25.23 16.35
CA ASP A 201 8.74 26.30 16.74
C ASP A 201 7.36 26.04 16.09
N GLU A 202 6.48 25.38 16.84
CA GLU A 202 5.15 24.99 16.36
C GLU A 202 4.24 26.18 16.02
N SER A 203 4.61 27.41 16.42
CA SER A 203 3.89 28.64 16.05
C SER A 203 4.03 28.97 14.56
N LEU A 204 5.05 28.43 13.89
CA LEU A 204 5.26 28.59 12.46
C LEU A 204 4.31 27.77 11.59
N ARG A 205 3.63 26.78 12.17
CA ARG A 205 2.65 25.97 11.42
C ARG A 205 1.41 26.78 11.09
N GLY A 206 1.09 26.83 9.81
CA GLY A 206 -0.06 27.59 9.34
C GLY A 206 -1.40 26.88 9.47
N ARG A 207 -1.44 25.53 9.57
CA ARG A 207 -2.69 24.74 9.55
C ARG A 207 -2.55 23.41 10.27
N THR A 208 -3.70 22.79 10.57
CA THR A 208 -3.75 21.40 11.03
C THR A 208 -3.25 20.46 9.92
N PRO A 209 -2.57 19.36 10.28
CA PRO A 209 -2.09 18.39 9.30
C PRO A 209 -3.22 17.77 8.49
N ASN A 210 -3.00 17.62 7.18
CA ASN A 210 -3.86 16.86 6.30
C ASN A 210 -3.32 15.43 6.19
N TYR A 211 -4.24 14.48 6.01
CA TYR A 211 -3.91 13.08 5.87
C TYR A 211 -4.38 12.56 4.53
N THR A 212 -3.60 11.66 3.96
CA THR A 212 -3.90 11.01 2.69
C THR A 212 -4.35 9.56 2.91
N GLY A 213 -4.55 8.81 1.83
CA GLY A 213 -4.73 7.36 1.89
C GLY A 213 -3.44 6.64 2.31
N THR A 214 -3.54 5.31 2.39
CA THR A 214 -2.38 4.47 2.69
C THR A 214 -1.23 4.75 1.72
N PRO A 215 -0.01 5.02 2.20
CA PRO A 215 1.12 5.32 1.32
C PRO A 215 1.35 4.22 0.29
N LYS A 216 1.59 4.64 -0.95
CA LYS A 216 1.90 3.77 -2.09
C LYS A 216 3.35 3.89 -2.53
N ILE A 217 3.98 5.05 -2.27
CA ILE A 217 5.32 5.40 -2.73
C ILE A 217 6.11 6.03 -1.58
N GLY A 218 7.36 5.63 -1.42
CA GLY A 218 8.36 6.32 -0.63
C GLY A 218 9.32 7.07 -1.56
N PHE A 219 9.29 8.41 -1.55
CA PHE A 219 10.20 9.23 -2.33
C PHE A 219 11.46 9.54 -1.54
N VAL A 220 12.62 9.31 -2.16
CA VAL A 220 13.92 9.71 -1.65
C VAL A 220 14.31 11.04 -2.29
N HIS A 221 14.70 11.99 -1.45
CA HIS A 221 15.16 13.32 -1.81
C HIS A 221 16.55 13.61 -1.27
N HIS A 222 17.18 14.67 -1.76
CA HIS A 222 18.27 15.34 -1.08
C HIS A 222 17.95 16.85 -0.95
N THR A 223 18.65 17.54 -0.07
CA THR A 223 18.46 18.98 0.09
C THR A 223 19.35 19.81 -0.86
N ALA A 224 20.17 19.16 -1.70
CA ALA A 224 21.12 19.75 -2.64
C ALA A 224 22.01 20.84 -2.01
N SER A 225 22.49 20.60 -0.79
CA SER A 225 23.16 21.58 0.06
C SER A 225 24.57 21.11 0.48
N THR A 226 25.28 21.89 1.32
CA THR A 226 26.61 21.50 1.80
C THR A 226 26.58 20.15 2.52
N ASN A 227 27.64 19.38 2.35
CA ASN A 227 27.93 18.19 3.13
C ASN A 227 28.85 18.49 4.35
N SER A 228 29.28 19.76 4.51
CA SER A 228 30.24 20.19 5.54
C SER A 228 29.53 20.71 6.80
N TYR A 229 28.72 19.88 7.43
CA TYR A 229 28.06 20.17 8.70
C TYR A 229 28.41 19.11 9.75
N SER A 230 28.22 19.42 11.03
CA SER A 230 28.45 18.48 12.15
C SER A 230 27.13 17.93 12.69
N ALA A 231 27.21 16.92 13.57
CA ALA A 231 26.02 16.39 14.22
C ALA A 231 25.32 17.45 15.10
N GLU A 232 26.09 18.38 15.68
CA GLU A 232 25.60 19.45 16.52
C GLU A 232 24.92 20.57 15.72
N THR A 233 25.18 20.65 14.40
CA THR A 233 24.60 21.68 13.54
C THR A 233 23.45 21.16 12.67
N ALA A 234 23.30 19.83 12.56
CA ALA A 234 22.28 19.20 11.73
C ALA A 234 20.83 19.62 12.10
N ALA A 235 20.51 19.68 13.40
CA ALA A 235 19.19 20.10 13.86
C ALA A 235 18.88 21.57 13.51
N ALA A 236 19.89 22.44 13.51
CA ALA A 236 19.72 23.84 13.06
C ALA A 236 19.41 23.91 11.57
N GLN A 237 20.02 23.06 10.73
CA GLN A 237 19.64 22.96 9.33
C GLN A 237 18.20 22.51 9.13
N VAL A 238 17.72 21.54 9.91
CA VAL A 238 16.29 21.14 9.88
C VAL A 238 15.37 22.31 10.24
N ARG A 239 15.72 23.11 11.27
CA ARG A 239 14.97 24.32 11.63
C ARG A 239 15.02 25.38 10.54
N ALA A 240 16.15 25.57 9.87
CA ALA A 240 16.29 26.51 8.77
C ALA A 240 15.43 26.10 7.55
N ILE A 241 15.39 24.80 7.20
CA ILE A 241 14.49 24.25 6.16
C ILE A 241 13.02 24.49 6.56
N TYR A 242 12.67 24.23 7.82
CA TYR A 242 11.31 24.46 8.30
C TYR A 242 10.90 25.94 8.17
N ALA A 243 11.78 26.87 8.57
CA ALA A 243 11.54 28.30 8.39
C ALA A 243 11.47 28.71 6.91
N TYR A 244 12.32 28.17 6.05
CA TYR A 244 12.25 28.39 4.61
C TYR A 244 10.89 27.99 4.04
N HIS A 245 10.41 26.78 4.34
CA HIS A 245 9.12 26.30 3.86
C HIS A 245 7.94 27.12 4.39
N THR A 246 7.99 27.55 5.66
CA THR A 246 6.86 28.26 6.26
C THR A 246 6.91 29.77 6.06
N LYS A 247 8.08 30.39 6.23
CA LYS A 247 8.22 31.85 6.16
C LYS A 247 8.47 32.37 4.75
N VAL A 248 9.21 31.62 3.91
CA VAL A 248 9.52 32.03 2.51
C VAL A 248 8.46 31.45 1.56
N ASN A 249 8.30 30.13 1.51
CA ASN A 249 7.35 29.49 0.59
C ASN A 249 5.89 29.62 1.04
N LYS A 250 5.63 30.05 2.29
CA LYS A 250 4.29 30.21 2.90
C LYS A 250 3.51 28.88 2.99
N TRP A 251 4.21 27.75 3.01
CA TRP A 251 3.57 26.46 3.25
C TRP A 251 3.14 26.33 4.72
N SER A 252 2.21 25.43 4.96
CA SER A 252 1.68 25.21 6.32
C SER A 252 2.65 24.53 7.27
N ASP A 253 3.70 23.87 6.74
CA ASP A 253 4.72 23.16 7.51
C ASP A 253 5.91 22.80 6.61
N ILE A 254 6.96 22.18 7.17
CA ILE A 254 8.05 21.59 6.42
C ILE A 254 7.51 20.58 5.38
N GLY A 255 8.08 20.57 4.17
CA GLY A 255 7.59 19.76 3.05
C GLY A 255 7.77 18.26 3.25
N TYR A 256 8.92 17.84 3.76
CA TYR A 256 9.30 16.43 3.91
C TYR A 256 8.65 15.77 5.13
N ASN A 257 8.30 14.48 5.02
CA ASN A 257 7.82 13.72 6.17
C ASN A 257 8.96 13.34 7.13
N PHE A 258 10.13 13.04 6.59
CA PHE A 258 11.34 12.71 7.35
C PHE A 258 12.56 13.36 6.70
N LEU A 259 13.57 13.68 7.53
CA LEU A 259 14.89 14.09 7.07
C LEU A 259 15.94 13.17 7.71
N VAL A 260 17.07 12.96 7.02
CA VAL A 260 18.15 12.10 7.50
C VAL A 260 19.46 12.83 7.30
N ASP A 261 20.26 12.96 8.37
CA ASP A 261 21.58 13.54 8.29
C ASP A 261 22.65 12.51 7.87
N LYS A 262 23.86 12.99 7.52
CA LYS A 262 24.96 12.13 7.09
C LYS A 262 25.44 11.15 8.17
N PHE A 263 25.06 11.36 9.43
CA PHE A 263 25.39 10.49 10.57
C PHE A 263 24.34 9.41 10.80
N GLY A 264 23.25 9.42 10.01
CA GLY A 264 22.13 8.49 10.10
C GLY A 264 21.08 8.89 11.12
N THR A 265 21.09 10.13 11.63
CA THR A 265 20.02 10.61 12.51
C THR A 265 18.76 10.91 11.69
N VAL A 266 17.64 10.31 12.07
CA VAL A 266 16.35 10.54 11.43
C VAL A 266 15.59 11.62 12.22
N TYR A 267 15.08 12.61 11.53
CA TYR A 267 14.27 13.69 12.09
C TYR A 267 12.82 13.58 11.62
N GLU A 268 11.86 13.72 12.55
CA GLU A 268 10.47 13.95 12.19
C GLU A 268 10.36 15.30 11.47
N GLY A 269 9.86 15.28 10.25
CA GLY A 269 9.63 16.48 9.46
C GLY A 269 8.24 17.05 9.71
N ARG A 270 7.32 16.84 8.75
CA ARG A 270 5.95 17.38 8.77
C ARG A 270 5.15 16.82 9.92
N ALA A 271 4.51 17.72 10.69
CA ALA A 271 3.68 17.38 11.85
C ALA A 271 2.46 16.53 11.47
N GLY A 272 1.97 15.76 12.42
CA GLY A 272 0.73 14.97 12.26
C GLY A 272 0.84 13.53 12.76
N GLY A 273 2.01 13.14 13.24
CA GLY A 273 2.32 11.80 13.73
C GLY A 273 3.14 10.99 12.72
N ILE A 274 4.24 10.45 13.19
CA ILE A 274 5.22 9.71 12.37
C ILE A 274 4.66 8.41 11.78
N ASP A 275 3.70 7.80 12.45
CA ASP A 275 3.00 6.57 12.07
C ASP A 275 1.86 6.79 11.05
N ARG A 276 1.38 8.03 10.93
CA ARG A 276 0.24 8.39 10.11
C ARG A 276 0.64 8.73 8.66
N ALA A 277 -0.34 8.70 7.76
CA ALA A 277 -0.18 9.09 6.36
C ALA A 277 -0.38 10.60 6.20
N VAL A 278 0.59 11.39 6.65
CA VAL A 278 0.53 12.86 6.57
C VAL A 278 0.85 13.30 5.15
N LEU A 279 -0.02 14.15 4.57
CA LEU A 279 0.19 14.75 3.26
C LEU A 279 1.42 15.68 3.28
N GLY A 280 2.41 15.38 2.47
CA GLY A 280 3.64 16.16 2.31
C GLY A 280 3.49 17.36 1.36
N ALA A 281 4.62 18.05 1.13
CA ALA A 281 4.80 19.05 0.08
C ALA A 281 6.22 18.94 -0.48
N HIS A 282 6.62 17.74 -0.90
CA HIS A 282 7.98 17.39 -1.32
C HIS A 282 8.07 16.94 -2.78
N THR A 283 6.97 16.47 -3.38
CA THR A 283 6.95 15.99 -4.77
C THR A 283 5.65 16.46 -5.44
N GLY A 284 5.68 17.64 -6.05
CA GLY A 284 4.50 18.23 -6.67
C GLY A 284 3.80 17.27 -7.63
N GLY A 285 2.48 17.14 -7.47
CA GLY A 285 1.65 16.21 -8.21
C GLY A 285 1.55 14.80 -7.62
N PHE A 286 2.40 14.43 -6.66
CA PHE A 286 2.51 13.07 -6.14
C PHE A 286 2.64 13.01 -4.61
N ASN A 287 2.33 14.09 -3.89
CA ASN A 287 2.36 14.09 -2.43
C ASN A 287 1.23 13.22 -1.84
N SER A 288 0.10 13.12 -2.52
CA SER A 288 -0.99 12.23 -2.12
C SER A 288 -0.56 10.77 -2.24
N ASP A 289 -0.89 9.98 -1.23
CA ASP A 289 -0.55 8.54 -1.13
C ASP A 289 0.95 8.25 -1.16
N SER A 290 1.80 9.23 -0.78
CA SER A 290 3.26 9.08 -0.68
C SER A 290 3.81 9.63 0.63
N PHE A 291 5.07 9.38 0.87
CA PHE A 291 5.86 10.05 1.90
C PHE A 291 7.27 10.33 1.39
N GLY A 292 7.86 11.43 1.84
CA GLY A 292 9.20 11.86 1.45
C GLY A 292 10.21 11.72 2.58
N VAL A 293 11.39 11.18 2.23
CA VAL A 293 12.57 11.09 3.08
C VAL A 293 13.68 11.90 2.41
N SER A 294 14.12 12.99 3.03
CA SER A 294 15.14 13.87 2.48
C SER A 294 16.50 13.71 3.16
N ALA A 295 17.51 13.40 2.39
CA ALA A 295 18.90 13.35 2.81
C ALA A 295 19.46 14.77 2.91
N LEU A 296 19.96 15.18 4.08
CA LEU A 296 20.65 16.48 4.25
C LEU A 296 22.00 16.42 3.53
N GLY A 297 22.18 17.25 2.51
CA GLY A 297 23.40 17.35 1.73
C GLY A 297 23.17 17.32 0.23
N ASN A 298 24.26 17.31 -0.54
CA ASN A 298 24.27 17.20 -1.98
C ASN A 298 24.96 15.88 -2.42
N TYR A 299 24.20 15.05 -3.12
CA TYR A 299 24.62 13.74 -3.58
C TYR A 299 24.67 13.63 -5.11
N ASP A 300 24.85 14.76 -5.79
CA ASP A 300 25.15 14.80 -7.23
C ASP A 300 26.62 14.51 -7.54
N THR A 301 27.52 14.85 -6.60
CA THR A 301 28.96 14.82 -6.81
C THR A 301 29.72 13.89 -5.83
N THR A 302 29.04 13.35 -4.84
CA THR A 302 29.65 12.48 -3.82
C THR A 302 28.67 11.39 -3.37
N ASP A 303 29.21 10.26 -2.92
CA ASP A 303 28.44 9.15 -2.40
C ASP A 303 27.70 9.53 -1.11
N ALA A 304 26.49 8.97 -0.93
CA ALA A 304 25.77 9.09 0.33
C ALA A 304 26.45 8.22 1.41
N PRO A 305 26.66 8.76 2.64
CA PRO A 305 27.27 7.98 3.71
C PRO A 305 26.44 6.74 4.09
N GLY A 306 27.11 5.62 4.34
CA GLY A 306 26.45 4.36 4.70
C GLY A 306 25.42 4.46 5.84
N PRO A 307 25.71 5.18 6.95
CA PRO A 307 24.73 5.40 8.02
C PRO A 307 23.45 6.11 7.54
N MET A 308 23.56 7.05 6.61
CA MET A 308 22.40 7.75 6.01
C MET A 308 21.58 6.79 5.15
N VAL A 309 22.22 6.04 4.26
CA VAL A 309 21.57 5.06 3.36
C VAL A 309 20.84 4.00 4.19
N GLU A 310 21.46 3.51 5.27
CA GLU A 310 20.83 2.56 6.20
C GLU A 310 19.60 3.17 6.88
N SER A 311 19.68 4.40 7.36
CA SER A 311 18.55 5.06 8.03
C SER A 311 17.40 5.38 7.05
N ILE A 312 17.70 5.79 5.82
CA ILE A 312 16.71 5.94 4.75
C ILE A 312 16.01 4.59 4.52
N SER A 313 16.78 3.49 4.40
CA SER A 313 16.24 2.15 4.19
C SER A 313 15.35 1.72 5.36
N GLN A 314 15.70 2.04 6.60
CA GLN A 314 14.89 1.73 7.79
C GLN A 314 13.56 2.50 7.82
N VAL A 315 13.56 3.80 7.48
CA VAL A 315 12.31 4.60 7.38
C VAL A 315 11.41 4.03 6.27
N LEU A 316 11.97 3.75 5.10
CA LEU A 316 11.24 3.15 3.97
C LEU A 316 10.65 1.78 4.37
N ALA A 317 11.44 0.89 4.96
CA ALA A 317 11.01 -0.43 5.38
C ALA A 317 9.85 -0.35 6.38
N TRP A 318 9.98 0.49 7.40
CA TRP A 318 8.94 0.67 8.41
C TRP A 318 7.63 1.20 7.80
N LYS A 319 7.70 2.26 6.99
CA LYS A 319 6.50 2.88 6.39
C LYS A 319 5.85 1.98 5.34
N LEU A 320 6.65 1.31 4.49
CA LEU A 320 6.14 0.41 3.45
C LEU A 320 5.57 -0.89 4.04
N ALA A 321 6.20 -1.44 5.10
CA ALA A 321 5.67 -2.60 5.80
C ALA A 321 4.32 -2.28 6.46
N SER A 322 4.18 -1.10 7.09
CA SER A 322 2.92 -0.66 7.69
C SER A 322 1.80 -0.48 6.65
N ALA A 323 2.18 -0.19 5.40
CA ALA A 323 1.30 -0.04 4.25
C ALA A 323 1.16 -1.33 3.41
N TYR A 324 1.84 -2.40 3.78
CA TYR A 324 1.88 -3.68 3.04
C TYR A 324 2.34 -3.52 1.59
N ARG A 325 3.34 -2.66 1.33
CA ARG A 325 3.84 -2.39 -0.03
C ARG A 325 5.11 -3.18 -0.32
N ASP A 326 5.13 -3.78 -1.50
CA ASP A 326 6.32 -4.43 -2.05
C ASP A 326 7.32 -3.37 -2.54
N PRO A 327 8.51 -3.22 -1.92
CA PRO A 327 9.48 -2.19 -2.28
C PRO A 327 10.04 -2.32 -3.70
N ASN A 328 9.95 -3.51 -4.30
CA ASN A 328 10.43 -3.81 -5.64
C ASN A 328 9.36 -3.65 -6.72
N ALA A 329 8.12 -3.39 -6.34
CA ALA A 329 7.02 -3.19 -7.28
C ALA A 329 7.00 -1.77 -7.85
N SER A 330 6.17 -1.58 -8.86
CA SER A 330 5.75 -0.27 -9.35
C SER A 330 4.25 -0.09 -9.15
N VAL A 331 3.82 1.14 -8.96
CA VAL A 331 2.41 1.50 -8.80
C VAL A 331 2.02 2.57 -9.82
N THR A 332 0.81 2.46 -10.36
CA THR A 332 0.25 3.49 -11.22
C THR A 332 -0.61 4.44 -10.39
N VAL A 333 -0.23 5.72 -10.37
CA VAL A 333 -0.90 6.80 -9.66
C VAL A 333 -1.31 7.91 -10.62
N THR A 334 -2.20 8.78 -10.19
CA THR A 334 -2.65 9.93 -10.98
C THR A 334 -2.01 11.20 -10.41
N SER A 335 -1.34 11.96 -11.27
CA SER A 335 -0.73 13.24 -10.89
C SER A 335 -1.80 14.27 -10.56
N ALA A 336 -1.60 15.01 -9.47
CA ALA A 336 -2.36 16.23 -9.19
C ALA A 336 -1.77 17.46 -9.91
N GLY A 337 -0.60 17.32 -10.54
CA GLY A 337 0.17 18.45 -11.11
C GLY A 337 0.77 19.34 -10.02
N GLY A 338 1.53 20.34 -10.42
CA GLY A 338 2.18 21.30 -9.53
C GLY A 338 3.69 21.12 -9.42
N GLY A 339 4.36 22.07 -8.81
CA GLY A 339 5.81 22.07 -8.66
C GLY A 339 6.54 21.87 -10.00
N THR A 340 7.56 21.03 -9.98
CA THR A 340 8.34 20.61 -11.16
C THR A 340 7.84 19.31 -11.80
N SER A 341 6.62 18.87 -11.48
CA SER A 341 6.05 17.64 -12.02
C SER A 341 6.16 17.57 -13.54
N ARG A 342 6.63 16.43 -14.06
CA ARG A 342 6.63 16.13 -15.50
C ARG A 342 5.25 15.76 -16.02
N TYR A 343 4.30 15.50 -15.12
CA TYR A 343 2.95 15.03 -15.41
C TYR A 343 1.94 16.13 -15.09
N ARG A 344 1.02 16.39 -16.01
CA ARG A 344 -0.09 17.31 -15.77
C ARG A 344 -1.09 16.73 -14.79
N SER A 345 -1.93 17.57 -14.22
CA SER A 345 -3.05 17.11 -13.40
C SER A 345 -3.95 16.17 -14.21
N GLY A 346 -4.28 15.01 -13.63
CA GLY A 346 -5.06 13.95 -14.26
C GLY A 346 -4.26 12.92 -15.05
N GLU A 347 -2.99 13.17 -15.38
CA GLU A 347 -2.14 12.20 -16.07
C GLU A 347 -1.72 11.05 -15.15
N ARG A 348 -1.64 9.84 -15.72
CA ARG A 348 -1.20 8.63 -15.00
C ARG A 348 0.29 8.41 -15.17
N ALA A 349 0.95 8.15 -14.07
CA ALA A 349 2.36 7.78 -14.03
C ALA A 349 2.51 6.40 -13.39
N THR A 350 3.39 5.57 -13.95
CA THR A 350 3.82 4.32 -13.31
C THR A 350 5.17 4.56 -12.66
N VAL A 351 5.23 4.47 -11.34
CA VAL A 351 6.35 4.88 -10.50
C VAL A 351 6.79 3.71 -9.64
N PRO A 352 8.10 3.47 -9.44
CA PRO A 352 8.58 2.49 -8.45
C PRO A 352 8.04 2.83 -7.06
N VAL A 353 7.76 1.82 -6.24
CA VAL A 353 7.31 2.01 -4.84
C VAL A 353 8.37 2.71 -4.00
N VAL A 354 9.66 2.44 -4.24
CA VAL A 354 10.78 3.24 -3.73
C VAL A 354 11.35 4.01 -4.91
N ALA A 355 11.16 5.31 -4.93
CA ALA A 355 11.46 6.19 -6.07
C ALA A 355 12.34 7.37 -5.66
N GLY A 356 13.09 7.92 -6.59
CA GLY A 356 13.71 9.23 -6.46
C GLY A 356 12.76 10.32 -6.94
N HIS A 357 12.92 11.55 -6.47
CA HIS A 357 12.10 12.69 -6.93
C HIS A 357 12.14 12.84 -8.47
N ARG A 358 13.30 12.61 -9.10
CA ARG A 358 13.48 12.69 -10.55
C ARG A 358 12.67 11.71 -11.38
N ASP A 359 12.10 10.67 -10.77
CA ASP A 359 11.26 9.72 -11.49
C ASP A 359 9.96 10.38 -11.98
N VAL A 360 9.51 11.44 -11.30
CA VAL A 360 8.28 12.17 -11.63
C VAL A 360 8.47 13.68 -11.78
N GLY A 361 9.54 14.24 -11.26
CA GLY A 361 9.88 15.66 -11.31
C GLY A 361 10.96 15.99 -12.34
N ALA A 362 10.92 17.19 -12.92
CA ALA A 362 12.00 17.76 -13.73
C ALA A 362 13.10 18.32 -12.80
N THR A 363 13.89 17.46 -12.18
CA THR A 363 14.89 17.75 -11.16
C THR A 363 16.06 16.78 -11.21
N ALA A 364 17.21 17.15 -10.65
CA ALA A 364 18.34 16.26 -10.38
C ALA A 364 18.18 15.46 -9.07
N CYS A 365 17.28 15.86 -8.17
CA CYS A 365 17.00 15.22 -6.88
C CYS A 365 16.65 13.72 -7.03
N PRO A 366 17.20 12.81 -6.24
CA PRO A 366 17.98 12.97 -5.00
C PRO A 366 19.50 13.10 -5.19
N GLY A 367 19.98 13.52 -6.34
CA GLY A 367 21.36 13.50 -6.73
C GLY A 367 21.76 12.19 -7.40
N ARG A 368 22.78 12.24 -8.28
CA ARG A 368 23.18 11.09 -9.10
C ARG A 368 23.54 9.87 -8.25
N TYR A 369 24.40 10.06 -7.27
CA TYR A 369 24.92 8.96 -6.46
C TYR A 369 23.84 8.31 -5.58
N LEU A 370 23.04 9.10 -4.88
CA LEU A 370 21.95 8.56 -4.06
C LEU A 370 20.84 7.93 -4.93
N TYR A 371 20.66 8.42 -6.16
CA TYR A 371 19.73 7.77 -7.10
C TYR A 371 20.27 6.41 -7.58
N ASP A 372 21.58 6.33 -7.85
CA ASP A 372 22.24 5.09 -8.25
C ASP A 372 22.21 4.03 -7.12
N ASP A 373 22.10 4.47 -5.85
CA ASP A 373 21.93 3.59 -4.68
C ASP A 373 20.51 3.02 -4.53
N LEU A 374 19.49 3.55 -5.22
CA LEU A 374 18.09 3.10 -5.04
C LEU A 374 17.87 1.60 -5.23
N PRO A 375 18.52 0.89 -6.17
CA PRO A 375 18.42 -0.57 -6.25
C PRO A 375 18.92 -1.28 -4.98
N ALA A 376 20.05 -0.84 -4.43
CA ALA A 376 20.61 -1.39 -3.17
C ALA A 376 19.69 -1.05 -1.97
N ILE A 377 19.14 0.17 -1.93
CA ILE A 377 18.15 0.59 -0.93
C ILE A 377 16.92 -0.32 -1.00
N ARG A 378 16.36 -0.62 -2.19
CA ARG A 378 15.20 -1.54 -2.34
C ARG A 378 15.51 -2.92 -1.79
N SER A 379 16.69 -3.45 -2.11
CA SER A 379 17.15 -4.75 -1.58
C SER A 379 17.24 -4.71 -0.06
N ARG A 380 17.84 -3.65 0.50
CA ARG A 380 17.95 -3.48 1.95
C ARG A 380 16.61 -3.31 2.65
N VAL A 381 15.67 -2.57 2.04
CA VAL A 381 14.28 -2.43 2.52
C VAL A 381 13.60 -3.81 2.57
N THR A 382 13.77 -4.63 1.52
CA THR A 382 13.22 -5.99 1.48
C THR A 382 13.77 -6.86 2.61
N GLU A 383 15.08 -6.83 2.84
CA GLU A 383 15.71 -7.55 3.95
C GLU A 383 15.17 -7.11 5.31
N LEU A 384 15.06 -5.79 5.54
CA LEU A 384 14.53 -5.22 6.78
C LEU A 384 13.06 -5.55 7.02
N MET A 385 12.26 -5.66 5.95
CA MET A 385 10.86 -6.06 6.05
C MET A 385 10.71 -7.55 6.37
N GLY A 386 11.63 -8.39 5.91
CA GLY A 386 11.54 -9.83 6.04
C GLY A 386 10.29 -10.41 5.34
N PRO A 387 9.89 -11.64 5.69
CA PRO A 387 8.71 -12.28 5.13
C PRO A 387 7.45 -11.43 5.34
N SER A 388 6.75 -11.11 4.25
CA SER A 388 5.68 -10.12 4.25
C SER A 388 4.49 -10.52 3.39
N PHE A 389 3.31 -9.99 3.74
CA PHE A 389 2.16 -9.92 2.83
C PHE A 389 2.19 -8.59 2.10
N PHE A 390 1.87 -8.62 0.80
CA PHE A 390 1.80 -7.41 -0.02
C PHE A 390 0.40 -7.20 -0.58
N ASP A 391 0.00 -5.94 -0.66
CA ASP A 391 -1.25 -5.45 -1.24
C ASP A 391 -2.49 -6.23 -0.76
N PRO A 392 -2.66 -6.47 0.53
CA PRO A 392 -3.84 -7.15 1.03
C PRO A 392 -5.08 -6.30 0.78
N VAL A 393 -6.09 -6.90 0.17
CA VAL A 393 -7.38 -6.26 -0.10
C VAL A 393 -8.49 -7.12 0.49
N THR A 394 -9.30 -6.50 1.34
CA THR A 394 -10.54 -7.10 1.82
C THR A 394 -11.70 -6.55 0.99
N SER A 395 -12.38 -7.40 0.23
CA SER A 395 -13.52 -7.04 -0.64
C SER A 395 -14.83 -7.56 -0.04
N PRO A 396 -15.95 -6.86 -0.18
CA PRO A 396 -16.10 -5.68 -1.00
C PRO A 396 -15.21 -4.57 -0.46
N ALA A 397 -14.39 -4.04 -1.38
CA ALA A 397 -13.41 -3.05 -1.02
C ALA A 397 -14.06 -1.89 -0.27
N ALA A 398 -13.32 -1.30 0.64
CA ALA A 398 -13.66 -0.06 1.35
C ALA A 398 -14.08 1.11 0.41
N VAL A 399 -13.88 0.98 -0.90
CA VAL A 399 -14.30 1.96 -1.92
C VAL A 399 -15.82 2.22 -1.94
N ASN A 400 -16.64 1.26 -1.49
CA ASN A 400 -18.09 1.43 -1.29
C ASN A 400 -18.52 1.27 0.18
N ALA A 401 -17.57 1.12 1.09
CA ALA A 401 -17.87 1.03 2.50
C ALA A 401 -17.99 2.46 3.05
N VAL A 402 -19.20 2.83 3.44
CA VAL A 402 -19.42 4.06 4.19
C VAL A 402 -18.74 3.88 5.54
N ALA A 403 -17.79 4.77 5.87
CA ALA A 403 -17.24 4.85 7.20
C ALA A 403 -18.38 5.01 8.20
N THR A 404 -18.57 4.06 9.11
CA THR A 404 -19.73 4.04 10.01
C THR A 404 -19.36 4.44 11.44
N GLY A 405 -18.11 4.80 11.66
CA GLY A 405 -17.60 5.21 12.97
C GLY A 405 -16.10 4.92 13.12
N THR A 406 -15.61 5.18 14.32
CA THR A 406 -14.24 4.87 14.72
C THR A 406 -14.28 3.86 15.86
N ALA A 407 -13.45 2.81 15.80
CA ALA A 407 -13.28 1.87 16.91
C ALA A 407 -12.58 2.58 18.09
N PRO A 408 -12.67 2.01 19.31
CA PRO A 408 -12.00 2.58 20.48
C PRO A 408 -10.48 2.75 20.35
N ASP A 409 -9.85 1.99 19.46
CA ASP A 409 -8.42 2.02 19.12
C ASP A 409 -8.08 3.04 18.02
N GLY A 410 -9.04 3.85 17.55
CA GLY A 410 -8.87 4.83 16.49
C GLY A 410 -9.04 4.27 15.07
N THR A 411 -9.29 2.97 14.90
CA THR A 411 -9.48 2.34 13.58
C THR A 411 -10.80 2.79 12.94
N THR A 412 -10.77 3.19 11.67
CA THR A 412 -11.98 3.52 10.93
C THR A 412 -12.80 2.25 10.65
N LEU A 413 -14.04 2.24 11.11
CA LEU A 413 -14.98 1.15 10.90
C LEU A 413 -15.72 1.31 9.57
N PHE A 414 -15.73 0.25 8.78
CA PHE A 414 -16.44 0.22 7.50
C PHE A 414 -17.62 -0.74 7.57
N THR A 415 -18.74 -0.37 6.96
CA THR A 415 -19.86 -1.30 6.75
C THR A 415 -19.60 -2.10 5.48
N ALA A 416 -19.45 -3.42 5.62
CA ALA A 416 -19.39 -4.31 4.48
C ALA A 416 -20.77 -4.38 3.80
N PRO A 417 -20.89 -4.10 2.49
CA PRO A 417 -22.13 -4.32 1.74
C PRO A 417 -22.52 -5.81 1.75
N ALA A 418 -23.71 -6.13 1.28
CA ALA A 418 -24.17 -7.53 1.19
C ALA A 418 -23.22 -8.36 0.29
N GLY A 419 -23.00 -9.62 0.64
CA GLY A 419 -22.17 -10.55 -0.13
C GLY A 419 -21.00 -11.15 0.67
N ASN A 420 -20.16 -11.91 -0.01
CA ASN A 420 -18.99 -12.53 0.60
C ASN A 420 -17.93 -11.49 0.94
N VAL A 421 -17.20 -11.71 2.03
CA VAL A 421 -15.96 -10.99 2.34
C VAL A 421 -14.81 -11.81 1.80
N THR A 422 -14.09 -11.27 0.81
CA THR A 422 -12.94 -11.94 0.20
C THR A 422 -11.68 -11.18 0.55
N LEU A 423 -10.68 -11.87 1.04
CA LEU A 423 -9.32 -11.39 1.21
C LEU A 423 -8.49 -11.84 0.01
N THR A 424 -7.77 -10.91 -0.61
CA THR A 424 -6.68 -11.21 -1.55
C THR A 424 -5.41 -10.56 -1.06
N ALA A 425 -4.27 -11.21 -1.27
CA ALA A 425 -2.94 -10.67 -0.95
C ALA A 425 -1.90 -11.36 -1.84
N ARG A 426 -0.68 -10.83 -1.89
CA ARG A 426 0.51 -11.52 -2.37
C ARG A 426 1.41 -11.83 -1.19
N SER A 427 2.23 -12.86 -1.26
CA SER A 427 3.28 -13.09 -0.28
C SER A 427 4.66 -12.86 -0.89
N SER A 428 5.63 -12.41 -0.09
CA SER A 428 7.01 -12.19 -0.53
C SER A 428 7.70 -13.47 -0.98
N GLU A 429 7.30 -14.61 -0.41
CA GLU A 429 7.89 -15.92 -0.62
C GLU A 429 6.87 -17.06 -0.35
N PRO A 430 7.19 -18.32 -0.68
CA PRO A 430 6.34 -19.47 -0.34
C PRO A 430 6.09 -19.57 1.15
N GLN A 431 4.84 -19.79 1.53
CA GLN A 431 4.45 -19.84 2.95
C GLN A 431 3.13 -20.58 3.19
N LEU A 432 3.00 -21.12 4.38
CA LEU A 432 1.74 -21.55 4.94
C LEU A 432 0.98 -20.33 5.47
N TRP A 433 -0.24 -20.11 5.03
CA TRP A 433 -1.06 -18.99 5.49
C TRP A 433 -2.37 -19.46 6.12
N LYS A 434 -2.89 -18.63 7.03
CA LYS A 434 -4.18 -18.84 7.70
C LYS A 434 -4.93 -17.52 7.80
N MET A 435 -6.15 -17.50 7.26
CA MET A 435 -7.12 -16.43 7.51
C MET A 435 -8.06 -16.87 8.62
N THR A 436 -8.29 -16.00 9.58
CA THR A 436 -9.34 -16.16 10.59
C THR A 436 -10.25 -14.94 10.60
N VAL A 437 -11.54 -15.14 10.83
CA VAL A 437 -12.49 -14.07 11.13
C VAL A 437 -13.02 -14.29 12.53
N THR A 438 -12.92 -13.27 13.37
CA THR A 438 -13.42 -13.30 14.76
C THR A 438 -14.52 -12.27 14.93
N ASN A 439 -15.50 -12.58 15.79
CA ASN A 439 -16.51 -11.61 16.23
C ASN A 439 -15.97 -10.71 17.36
N SER A 440 -16.76 -9.76 17.84
CA SER A 440 -16.42 -8.85 18.93
C SER A 440 -16.12 -9.54 20.28
N ALA A 441 -16.58 -10.77 20.46
CA ALA A 441 -16.26 -11.59 21.65
C ALA A 441 -14.95 -12.39 21.49
N GLY A 442 -14.20 -12.19 20.39
CA GLY A 442 -12.97 -12.91 20.12
C GLY A 442 -13.17 -14.36 19.60
N THR A 443 -14.42 -14.78 19.38
CA THR A 443 -14.71 -16.12 18.88
C THR A 443 -14.42 -16.23 17.39
N VAL A 444 -13.65 -17.24 16.97
CA VAL A 444 -13.39 -17.52 15.55
C VAL A 444 -14.66 -18.05 14.89
N VAL A 445 -15.19 -17.32 13.93
CA VAL A 445 -16.41 -17.68 13.18
C VAL A 445 -16.08 -18.24 11.80
N ARG A 446 -14.86 -18.03 11.31
CA ARG A 446 -14.35 -18.59 10.05
C ARG A 446 -12.84 -18.80 10.14
N GLY A 447 -12.39 -19.93 9.65
CA GLY A 447 -10.97 -20.21 9.37
C GLY A 447 -10.83 -20.76 7.97
N GLN A 448 -9.74 -20.36 7.30
CA GLN A 448 -9.29 -20.92 6.02
C GLN A 448 -7.77 -20.88 5.99
N SER A 449 -7.15 -21.96 5.51
CA SER A 449 -5.70 -22.06 5.41
C SER A 449 -5.30 -22.48 4.00
N GLY A 450 -4.07 -22.23 3.62
CA GLY A 450 -3.50 -22.67 2.36
C GLY A 450 -1.99 -22.59 2.38
N HIS A 451 -1.39 -23.03 1.31
CA HIS A 451 0.04 -22.95 1.05
C HIS A 451 0.25 -22.21 -0.28
N THR A 452 1.17 -21.26 -0.31
CA THR A 452 1.58 -20.57 -1.52
C THR A 452 2.90 -21.14 -2.03
N THR A 453 3.06 -21.22 -3.36
CA THR A 453 4.27 -21.72 -4.02
C THR A 453 4.69 -20.77 -5.14
N GLY A 454 5.97 -20.69 -5.43
CA GLY A 454 6.53 -19.84 -6.49
C GLY A 454 6.88 -18.43 -6.00
N GLN A 455 7.24 -17.54 -6.91
CA GLN A 455 7.61 -16.15 -6.60
C GLN A 455 6.35 -15.27 -6.52
N LEU A 456 6.27 -14.42 -5.50
CA LEU A 456 5.15 -13.49 -5.23
C LEU A 456 3.76 -14.15 -5.40
N PRO A 457 3.54 -15.33 -4.78
CA PRO A 457 2.31 -16.07 -5.00
C PRO A 457 1.09 -15.36 -4.40
N GLY A 458 -0.05 -15.52 -5.09
CA GLY A 458 -1.32 -14.95 -4.65
C GLY A 458 -2.00 -15.77 -3.56
N ILE A 459 -2.62 -15.06 -2.62
CA ILE A 459 -3.50 -15.61 -1.59
C ILE A 459 -4.92 -15.16 -1.90
N SER A 460 -5.89 -16.08 -1.81
CA SER A 460 -7.31 -15.77 -1.91
C SER A 460 -8.09 -16.58 -0.89
N ALA A 461 -8.85 -15.91 -0.03
CA ALA A 461 -9.65 -16.53 1.01
C ALA A 461 -11.01 -15.81 1.13
N THR A 462 -12.09 -16.56 1.44
CA THR A 462 -13.44 -16.02 1.42
C THR A 462 -14.24 -16.42 2.64
N TRP A 463 -14.96 -15.46 3.22
CA TRP A 463 -15.99 -15.67 4.21
C TRP A 463 -17.37 -15.26 3.64
N ASN A 464 -18.29 -16.19 3.60
CA ASN A 464 -19.66 -15.98 3.10
C ASN A 464 -20.59 -15.29 4.11
N ARG A 465 -20.04 -14.75 5.18
CA ARG A 465 -20.75 -14.09 6.28
C ARG A 465 -21.82 -14.97 6.95
N THR A 466 -21.52 -16.25 7.09
CA THR A 466 -22.33 -17.14 7.89
C THR A 466 -21.55 -17.63 9.12
N VAL A 467 -22.27 -17.87 10.20
CA VAL A 467 -21.78 -18.52 11.43
C VAL A 467 -22.68 -19.72 11.66
N ASN A 468 -22.12 -20.93 11.68
CA ASN A 468 -22.90 -22.19 11.79
C ASN A 468 -24.04 -22.31 10.76
N GLY A 469 -23.78 -21.86 9.52
CA GLY A 469 -24.76 -21.94 8.43
C GLY A 469 -25.85 -20.86 8.45
N GLN A 470 -25.92 -20.04 9.49
CA GLN A 470 -26.86 -18.92 9.61
C GLN A 470 -26.15 -17.59 9.24
N PRO A 471 -26.89 -16.55 8.77
CA PRO A 471 -26.33 -15.24 8.58
C PRO A 471 -25.60 -14.75 9.84
N ALA A 472 -24.41 -14.21 9.66
CA ALA A 472 -23.63 -13.67 10.77
C ALA A 472 -24.40 -12.54 11.47
N PRO A 473 -24.47 -12.53 12.80
CA PRO A 473 -25.07 -11.43 13.56
C PRO A 473 -24.47 -10.09 13.17
N ALA A 474 -25.27 -9.02 13.29
CA ALA A 474 -24.76 -7.67 13.14
C ALA A 474 -23.69 -7.39 14.21
N GLY A 475 -22.63 -6.71 13.84
CA GLY A 475 -21.56 -6.35 14.76
C GLY A 475 -20.19 -6.24 14.10
N LEU A 476 -19.20 -5.99 14.95
CA LEU A 476 -17.81 -5.86 14.56
C LEU A 476 -17.16 -7.23 14.36
N TYR A 477 -16.43 -7.36 13.26
CA TYR A 477 -15.64 -8.54 12.93
C TYR A 477 -14.21 -8.14 12.57
N THR A 478 -13.28 -8.97 12.98
CA THR A 478 -11.85 -8.80 12.65
C THR A 478 -11.39 -9.97 11.80
N LEU A 479 -10.93 -9.66 10.60
CA LEU A 479 -10.24 -10.60 9.72
C LEU A 479 -8.74 -10.48 9.97
N ARG A 480 -8.08 -11.62 10.23
CA ARG A 480 -6.64 -11.69 10.44
C ARG A 480 -6.04 -12.71 9.47
N LEU A 481 -5.05 -12.28 8.68
CA LEU A 481 -4.20 -13.14 7.88
C LEU A 481 -2.87 -13.32 8.60
N THR A 482 -2.46 -14.54 8.83
CA THR A 482 -1.15 -14.91 9.40
C THR A 482 -0.42 -15.82 8.44
N GLY A 483 0.88 -15.86 8.50
CA GLY A 483 1.72 -16.73 7.69
C GLY A 483 2.93 -17.25 8.46
N THR A 484 3.48 -18.34 7.95
CA THR A 484 4.75 -18.92 8.37
C THR A 484 5.46 -19.38 7.11
N THR A 485 6.70 -18.96 6.91
CA THR A 485 7.51 -19.39 5.75
C THR A 485 7.80 -20.88 5.83
N GLU A 486 8.26 -21.49 4.75
CA GLU A 486 8.69 -22.89 4.75
C GLU A 486 9.85 -23.13 5.74
N GLY A 487 10.70 -22.10 5.98
CA GLY A 487 11.75 -22.13 6.99
C GLY A 487 11.28 -21.92 8.44
N GLY A 488 9.97 -21.76 8.68
CA GLY A 488 9.37 -21.60 10.01
C GLY A 488 9.35 -20.15 10.54
N ALA A 489 9.81 -19.16 9.76
CA ALA A 489 9.78 -17.76 10.18
C ALA A 489 8.33 -17.21 10.14
N PRO A 490 7.88 -16.46 11.17
CA PRO A 490 6.56 -15.87 11.17
C PRO A 490 6.51 -14.69 10.18
N VAL A 491 5.37 -14.55 9.51
CA VAL A 491 5.03 -13.40 8.66
C VAL A 491 4.20 -12.41 9.46
N ALA A 492 4.52 -11.13 9.32
CA ALA A 492 3.75 -10.09 9.97
C ALA A 492 2.26 -10.16 9.57
N PRO A 493 1.34 -10.15 10.54
CA PRO A 493 -0.07 -10.36 10.24
C PRO A 493 -0.69 -9.15 9.55
N TYR A 494 -1.60 -9.40 8.61
CA TYR A 494 -2.55 -8.38 8.16
C TYR A 494 -3.83 -8.47 8.99
N VAL A 495 -4.35 -7.32 9.40
CA VAL A 495 -5.58 -7.22 10.18
C VAL A 495 -6.51 -6.21 9.53
N SER A 496 -7.77 -6.59 9.33
CA SER A 496 -8.82 -5.74 8.80
C SER A 496 -10.07 -5.89 9.67
N THR A 497 -10.57 -4.77 10.17
CA THR A 497 -11.76 -4.73 11.02
C THR A 497 -12.91 -4.07 10.23
N PHE A 498 -14.10 -4.67 10.27
CA PHE A 498 -15.26 -4.18 9.55
C PHE A 498 -16.55 -4.50 10.32
N ASN A 499 -17.57 -3.70 10.07
CA ASN A 499 -18.89 -3.90 10.68
C ASN A 499 -19.81 -4.64 9.71
N VAL A 500 -20.41 -5.72 10.17
CA VAL A 500 -21.48 -6.42 9.45
C VAL A 500 -22.82 -5.83 9.91
N LYS A 501 -23.58 -5.22 8.99
CA LYS A 501 -24.95 -4.79 9.28
C LYS A 501 -25.85 -6.00 9.47
N ALA A 502 -26.86 -5.87 10.31
CA ALA A 502 -27.97 -6.82 10.30
C ALA A 502 -28.46 -6.93 8.84
N SER A 503 -28.50 -8.15 8.33
CA SER A 503 -29.27 -8.40 7.12
C SER A 503 -30.65 -7.83 7.40
N ALA A 504 -31.10 -6.84 6.60
CA ALA A 504 -32.51 -6.49 6.60
C ALA A 504 -33.21 -7.84 6.45
N GLN A 505 -34.00 -8.22 7.45
CA GLN A 505 -34.69 -9.49 7.43
C GLN A 505 -35.43 -9.49 6.10
N ALA A 506 -34.95 -10.28 5.14
CA ALA A 506 -35.71 -10.48 3.93
C ALA A 506 -37.12 -10.82 4.40
N PRO A 507 -38.17 -10.23 3.86
CA PRO A 507 -39.53 -10.56 4.25
C PRO A 507 -39.58 -12.07 4.30
N VAL A 508 -40.10 -12.63 5.39
CA VAL A 508 -40.16 -14.07 5.62
C VAL A 508 -40.77 -14.66 4.36
N VAL A 509 -39.92 -15.00 3.41
CA VAL A 509 -40.32 -15.79 2.26
C VAL A 509 -40.69 -17.10 2.91
N ALA A 510 -41.94 -17.48 2.79
CA ALA A 510 -42.45 -18.76 3.26
C ALA A 510 -41.39 -19.82 2.97
N PRO A 511 -41.10 -20.72 3.91
CA PRO A 511 -39.96 -21.62 3.79
C PRO A 511 -39.97 -22.21 2.39
N PRO A 512 -38.86 -22.15 1.64
CA PRO A 512 -38.82 -22.70 0.31
C PRO A 512 -39.35 -24.12 0.42
N LYS A 513 -40.30 -24.49 -0.45
CA LYS A 513 -40.80 -25.86 -0.53
C LYS A 513 -39.58 -26.75 -0.40
N PRO A 514 -39.61 -27.77 0.49
CA PRO A 514 -38.42 -28.55 0.83
C PRO A 514 -37.72 -28.94 -0.47
N VAL A 515 -36.48 -28.46 -0.62
CA VAL A 515 -35.59 -28.92 -1.69
C VAL A 515 -35.50 -30.42 -1.44
N VAL A 516 -36.04 -31.20 -2.35
CA VAL A 516 -35.97 -32.65 -2.27
C VAL A 516 -34.49 -32.98 -2.20
N LYS A 517 -34.00 -33.31 -0.98
CA LYS A 517 -32.62 -33.76 -0.81
C LYS A 517 -32.51 -35.03 -1.63
N ASP A 518 -31.70 -35.01 -2.69
CA ASP A 518 -31.36 -36.25 -3.36
C ASP A 518 -30.76 -37.18 -2.31
N PRO A 519 -31.37 -38.32 -2.06
CA PRO A 519 -30.90 -39.19 -1.00
C PRO A 519 -29.43 -39.60 -1.27
N PRO A 520 -28.63 -39.89 -0.24
CA PRO A 520 -27.22 -40.25 -0.38
C PRO A 520 -26.94 -41.38 -1.38
N ILE A 521 -27.92 -42.24 -1.60
CA ILE A 521 -27.88 -43.34 -2.56
C ILE A 521 -27.79 -42.84 -4.03
N MET A 522 -28.45 -41.74 -4.37
CA MET A 522 -28.38 -41.17 -5.73
C MET A 522 -26.96 -40.73 -6.13
N ALA A 523 -26.18 -40.25 -5.18
CA ALA A 523 -24.78 -39.87 -5.42
C ALA A 523 -23.93 -41.10 -5.81
N LYS A 524 -24.14 -42.24 -5.11
CA LYS A 524 -23.41 -43.48 -5.37
C LYS A 524 -23.70 -44.03 -6.76
N VAL A 525 -24.93 -43.90 -7.26
CA VAL A 525 -25.33 -44.36 -8.60
C VAL A 525 -24.49 -43.71 -9.70
N TYR A 526 -24.00 -42.51 -9.50
CA TYR A 526 -23.23 -41.74 -10.52
C TYR A 526 -21.72 -41.65 -10.24
N THR A 527 -21.26 -42.12 -9.09
CA THR A 527 -19.85 -41.97 -8.68
C THR A 527 -19.15 -43.29 -8.36
N ASP A 528 -19.89 -44.35 -8.18
CA ASP A 528 -19.33 -45.67 -7.82
C ASP A 528 -19.59 -46.66 -8.97
N ALA A 529 -18.54 -47.36 -9.42
CA ALA A 529 -18.66 -48.39 -10.48
C ALA A 529 -19.49 -49.57 -10.04
N GLY A 530 -20.28 -50.14 -10.95
CA GLY A 530 -21.09 -51.32 -10.71
C GLY A 530 -22.56 -51.15 -11.07
N ASP A 531 -23.35 -52.19 -10.82
CA ASP A 531 -24.78 -52.23 -11.04
C ASP A 531 -25.52 -51.90 -9.72
N THR A 532 -26.45 -50.97 -9.79
CA THR A 532 -27.20 -50.50 -8.63
C THR A 532 -28.69 -50.39 -8.97
N THR A 533 -29.57 -50.76 -8.06
CA THR A 533 -31.01 -50.54 -8.21
C THR A 533 -31.44 -49.36 -7.32
N TYR A 534 -32.07 -48.37 -7.92
CA TYR A 534 -32.61 -47.21 -7.22
C TYR A 534 -34.02 -46.85 -7.72
N ASN A 535 -34.96 -46.73 -6.82
CA ASN A 535 -36.40 -46.51 -7.15
C ASN A 535 -36.93 -47.47 -8.22
N GLY A 536 -36.60 -48.76 -8.10
CA GLY A 536 -37.04 -49.81 -9.02
C GLY A 536 -36.37 -49.79 -10.39
N ARG A 537 -35.40 -48.93 -10.62
CA ARG A 537 -34.65 -48.82 -11.89
C ARG A 537 -33.26 -49.40 -11.71
N LYS A 538 -32.79 -50.17 -12.69
CA LYS A 538 -31.42 -50.69 -12.74
C LYS A 538 -30.50 -49.67 -13.42
N PHE A 539 -29.43 -49.30 -12.73
CA PHE A 539 -28.32 -48.43 -13.21
C PHE A 539 -27.07 -49.28 -13.34
N SER A 540 -26.27 -48.96 -14.36
CA SER A 540 -24.97 -49.53 -14.58
C SER A 540 -23.97 -48.43 -14.77
N THR A 541 -22.95 -48.37 -13.92
CA THR A 541 -21.95 -47.29 -13.91
C THR A 541 -20.56 -47.88 -14.14
N SER A 542 -19.85 -47.29 -15.06
CA SER A 542 -18.45 -47.62 -15.39
C SER A 542 -17.60 -46.38 -15.18
N CYS A 543 -16.51 -46.51 -14.44
CA CYS A 543 -15.62 -45.41 -14.09
C CYS A 543 -14.22 -45.59 -14.66
N GLU A 544 -13.57 -44.48 -14.99
CA GLU A 544 -12.23 -44.41 -15.52
C GLU A 544 -11.50 -43.21 -14.98
N ASP A 545 -10.17 -43.27 -14.92
CA ASP A 545 -9.34 -42.11 -14.58
C ASP A 545 -9.25 -41.17 -15.79
N PHE A 546 -9.48 -39.87 -15.53
CA PHE A 546 -9.46 -38.83 -16.55
C PHE A 546 -8.63 -37.63 -16.06
N GLY A 547 -7.32 -37.72 -16.25
CA GLY A 547 -6.36 -36.81 -15.65
C GLY A 547 -6.36 -36.88 -14.12
N ALA A 548 -6.52 -35.73 -13.44
CA ALA A 548 -6.65 -35.67 -11.98
C ALA A 548 -8.06 -36.01 -11.47
N LEU A 549 -8.97 -36.43 -12.33
CA LEU A 549 -10.37 -36.71 -12.05
C LEU A 549 -10.68 -38.18 -12.22
N HIS A 550 -11.63 -38.67 -11.44
CA HIS A 550 -12.26 -39.97 -11.66
C HIS A 550 -13.62 -39.71 -12.31
N ARG A 551 -13.83 -40.17 -13.53
CA ARG A 551 -15.03 -39.95 -14.34
C ARG A 551 -15.83 -41.22 -14.48
N CYS A 552 -17.12 -41.16 -14.18
CA CYS A 552 -18.02 -42.27 -14.29
C CYS A 552 -19.13 -42.02 -15.31
N SER A 553 -19.39 -42.95 -16.20
CA SER A 553 -20.53 -42.96 -17.12
C SER A 553 -21.61 -43.87 -16.61
N THR A 554 -22.82 -43.33 -16.44
CA THR A 554 -23.98 -44.07 -15.85
C THR A 554 -25.07 -44.25 -16.88
N TYR A 555 -25.54 -45.46 -17.01
CA TYR A 555 -26.65 -45.85 -17.86
C TYR A 555 -27.81 -46.39 -17.01
N VAL A 556 -29.04 -46.06 -17.37
CA VAL A 556 -30.25 -46.60 -16.76
C VAL A 556 -30.96 -47.52 -17.73
N THR A 557 -31.39 -48.69 -17.26
CA THR A 557 -32.23 -49.56 -18.07
C THR A 557 -33.66 -49.06 -18.06
N ALA A 558 -34.13 -48.63 -19.20
CA ALA A 558 -35.46 -48.01 -19.35
C ALA A 558 -36.04 -48.18 -20.74
N THR A 559 -37.36 -48.00 -20.84
CA THR A 559 -38.02 -47.84 -22.12
C THR A 559 -37.76 -46.41 -22.65
N TYR A 560 -37.37 -46.30 -23.92
CA TYR A 560 -37.17 -45.04 -24.62
C TYR A 560 -37.73 -45.08 -26.01
N TYR A 561 -37.97 -43.91 -26.60
CA TYR A 561 -38.49 -43.75 -27.95
C TYR A 561 -37.41 -43.15 -28.83
N ALA A 562 -37.12 -43.80 -29.93
CA ALA A 562 -36.11 -43.33 -30.89
C ALA A 562 -36.73 -43.18 -32.27
N GLN A 563 -36.33 -42.13 -33.01
CA GLN A 563 -36.71 -41.90 -34.38
C GLN A 563 -35.88 -42.74 -35.32
N GLY A 564 -36.48 -43.55 -36.18
CA GLY A 564 -35.78 -44.33 -37.17
C GLY A 564 -36.65 -44.44 -38.44
N LYS A 565 -36.04 -44.23 -39.65
CA LYS A 565 -36.69 -44.34 -40.98
C LYS A 565 -38.15 -43.88 -41.02
N GLY A 566 -38.44 -42.68 -40.52
CA GLY A 566 -39.81 -42.10 -40.59
C GLY A 566 -40.77 -42.58 -39.52
N LYS A 567 -40.41 -43.47 -38.61
CA LYS A 567 -41.25 -44.00 -37.51
C LYS A 567 -40.56 -43.85 -36.16
N VAL A 568 -41.34 -43.64 -35.14
CA VAL A 568 -40.87 -43.66 -33.73
C VAL A 568 -40.96 -45.07 -33.20
N LEU A 569 -39.86 -45.64 -32.80
CA LEU A 569 -39.75 -47.01 -32.28
C LEU A 569 -39.64 -46.97 -30.77
N LYS A 570 -40.45 -47.78 -30.08
CA LYS A 570 -40.32 -48.06 -28.66
C LYS A 570 -39.22 -49.07 -28.47
N LYS A 571 -38.19 -48.70 -27.70
CA LYS A 571 -37.03 -49.54 -27.37
C LYS A 571 -36.90 -49.72 -25.88
N TYR A 572 -36.34 -50.83 -25.45
CA TYR A 572 -35.99 -51.11 -24.04
C TYR A 572 -34.52 -51.47 -23.98
N GLY A 573 -33.79 -50.88 -23.07
CA GLY A 573 -32.34 -51.12 -22.94
C GLY A 573 -31.63 -50.04 -22.12
N LYS A 574 -30.30 -50.13 -22.12
CA LYS A 574 -29.44 -49.14 -21.47
C LYS A 574 -29.50 -47.77 -22.16
N VAL A 575 -29.88 -46.75 -21.44
CA VAL A 575 -29.92 -45.36 -21.90
C VAL A 575 -28.94 -44.55 -21.07
N PHE A 576 -28.11 -43.78 -21.73
CA PHE A 576 -27.19 -42.91 -21.00
C PHE A 576 -27.95 -41.96 -20.06
N SER A 577 -27.63 -42.03 -18.77
CA SER A 577 -28.27 -41.25 -17.71
C SER A 577 -27.49 -40.01 -17.33
N GLY A 578 -26.17 -40.06 -17.29
CA GLY A 578 -25.34 -38.93 -17.00
C GLY A 578 -23.89 -39.30 -16.66
N TRP A 579 -23.09 -38.28 -16.47
CA TRP A 579 -21.72 -38.40 -16.02
C TRP A 579 -21.62 -38.12 -14.51
N GLY A 580 -20.84 -38.93 -13.78
CA GLY A 580 -20.37 -38.64 -12.45
C GLY A 580 -18.89 -38.22 -12.46
N TYR A 581 -18.52 -37.33 -11.59
CA TYR A 581 -17.14 -36.92 -11.38
C TYR A 581 -16.83 -36.94 -9.90
N THR A 582 -15.72 -37.55 -9.54
CA THR A 582 -15.12 -37.44 -8.21
C THR A 582 -13.75 -36.81 -8.36
N SER A 583 -13.44 -35.85 -7.51
CA SER A 583 -12.17 -35.14 -7.57
C SER A 583 -11.64 -34.95 -6.14
N PRO A 584 -10.31 -35.05 -5.92
CA PRO A 584 -9.70 -34.46 -4.73
C PRO A 584 -9.96 -32.93 -4.74
N ALA A 585 -10.09 -32.35 -3.56
CA ALA A 585 -10.50 -30.95 -3.36
C ALA A 585 -9.59 -29.87 -4.00
N THR A 586 -8.49 -30.25 -4.60
CA THR A 586 -7.48 -29.37 -5.20
C THR A 586 -7.70 -29.04 -6.67
N ALA A 587 -8.68 -29.64 -7.36
CA ALA A 587 -8.95 -29.29 -8.76
C ALA A 587 -9.90 -28.09 -8.83
N ASN A 588 -9.70 -27.21 -9.82
CA ASN A 588 -10.44 -25.96 -10.10
C ASN A 588 -11.95 -26.12 -10.37
N TRP A 589 -12.63 -27.00 -9.62
CA TRP A 589 -14.05 -27.25 -9.78
C TRP A 589 -14.93 -26.13 -9.23
N ASP A 590 -14.43 -25.33 -8.29
CA ASP A 590 -15.16 -24.19 -7.74
C ASP A 590 -15.43 -23.10 -8.80
N THR A 591 -14.65 -23.07 -9.87
CA THR A 591 -14.85 -22.19 -11.03
C THR A 591 -15.54 -22.90 -12.20
N SER A 592 -15.76 -24.22 -12.10
CA SER A 592 -16.43 -24.99 -13.15
C SER A 592 -17.90 -24.55 -13.30
N PRO A 593 -18.33 -24.22 -14.52
CA PRO A 593 -19.75 -23.87 -14.76
C PRO A 593 -20.71 -25.01 -14.40
N TYR A 594 -20.25 -26.25 -14.28
CA TYR A 594 -21.06 -27.41 -13.90
C TYR A 594 -21.08 -27.68 -12.39
N ALA A 595 -20.28 -26.96 -11.62
CA ALA A 595 -20.23 -27.05 -10.16
C ALA A 595 -20.63 -25.73 -9.47
N THR A 596 -21.02 -24.71 -10.21
CA THR A 596 -21.50 -23.42 -9.72
C THR A 596 -23.04 -23.36 -9.85
N PRO A 597 -23.80 -23.17 -8.78
CA PRO A 597 -25.27 -23.15 -8.82
C PRO A 597 -25.83 -22.08 -9.74
N GLY A 598 -27.03 -22.34 -10.29
CA GLY A 598 -27.79 -21.41 -11.12
C GLY A 598 -28.13 -21.96 -12.50
N GLU A 599 -28.92 -21.18 -13.26
CA GLU A 599 -29.22 -21.45 -14.66
C GLU A 599 -28.25 -20.67 -15.56
N LYS A 600 -27.75 -21.33 -16.60
CA LYS A 600 -26.74 -20.75 -17.50
C LYS A 600 -26.75 -21.39 -18.88
N VAL A 601 -26.12 -20.73 -19.86
CA VAL A 601 -25.93 -21.28 -21.19
C VAL A 601 -24.47 -21.71 -21.36
N ILE A 602 -24.24 -22.98 -21.65
CA ILE A 602 -22.91 -23.54 -21.88
C ILE A 602 -22.93 -24.32 -23.20
N GLY A 603 -22.06 -23.95 -24.12
CA GLY A 603 -22.03 -24.61 -25.44
C GLY A 603 -23.36 -24.54 -26.20
N GLY A 604 -24.08 -23.42 -26.12
CA GLY A 604 -25.39 -23.21 -26.77
C GLY A 604 -26.56 -23.96 -26.13
N LYS A 605 -26.35 -24.68 -25.02
CA LYS A 605 -27.42 -25.40 -24.29
C LYS A 605 -27.72 -24.74 -22.97
N LYS A 606 -29.00 -24.72 -22.57
CA LYS A 606 -29.42 -24.26 -21.25
C LYS A 606 -29.15 -25.33 -20.19
N TRP A 607 -28.52 -24.93 -19.10
CA TRP A 607 -28.16 -25.79 -17.98
C TRP A 607 -28.71 -25.20 -16.68
N LYS A 608 -29.10 -26.12 -15.78
CA LYS A 608 -29.49 -25.80 -14.40
C LYS A 608 -28.60 -26.59 -13.47
N VAL A 609 -27.84 -25.89 -12.63
CA VAL A 609 -26.94 -26.50 -11.65
C VAL A 609 -27.47 -26.29 -10.26
N THR A 610 -27.58 -27.37 -9.50
CA THR A 610 -28.03 -27.37 -8.10
C THR A 610 -26.98 -28.07 -7.27
N CYS A 611 -26.48 -27.41 -6.22
CA CYS A 611 -25.47 -27.97 -5.30
C CYS A 611 -26.01 -28.06 -3.90
N THR A 612 -25.62 -29.10 -3.16
CA THR A 612 -25.91 -29.26 -1.73
C THR A 612 -24.70 -28.75 -0.92
N ALA A 613 -25.00 -28.06 0.18
CA ALA A 613 -24.00 -27.47 1.08
C ALA A 613 -23.96 -28.16 2.45
N ASP A 614 -24.21 -29.45 2.49
CA ASP A 614 -24.16 -30.21 3.75
C ASP A 614 -22.72 -30.32 4.29
N SER A 615 -22.58 -30.65 5.58
CA SER A 615 -21.31 -30.84 6.30
C SER A 615 -20.38 -31.93 5.74
N GLY A 616 -20.73 -32.51 4.60
CA GLY A 616 -19.97 -33.48 3.83
C GLY A 616 -19.39 -32.90 2.54
N PRO A 617 -18.84 -33.77 1.67
CA PRO A 617 -18.30 -33.32 0.38
C PRO A 617 -19.37 -32.63 -0.47
N ARG A 618 -19.05 -31.48 -1.02
CA ARG A 618 -19.96 -30.71 -1.90
C ARG A 618 -20.40 -31.55 -3.10
N ARG A 619 -21.69 -31.58 -3.34
CA ARG A 619 -22.28 -32.34 -4.44
C ARG A 619 -23.07 -31.41 -5.34
N CYS A 620 -22.81 -31.47 -6.63
CA CYS A 620 -23.52 -30.66 -7.60
C CYS A 620 -24.17 -31.56 -8.65
N ARG A 621 -25.42 -31.27 -8.97
CA ARG A 621 -26.20 -31.88 -10.03
C ARG A 621 -26.37 -30.83 -11.15
N SER A 622 -26.03 -31.21 -12.38
CA SER A 622 -26.22 -30.35 -13.54
C SER A 622 -27.19 -31.01 -14.51
N ASP A 623 -28.35 -30.39 -14.69
CA ASP A 623 -29.37 -30.80 -15.64
C ASP A 623 -29.25 -29.96 -16.91
N VAL A 624 -29.42 -30.58 -18.08
CA VAL A 624 -29.47 -29.91 -19.37
C VAL A 624 -30.88 -29.91 -19.92
N LEU A 625 -31.33 -28.77 -20.43
CA LEU A 625 -32.62 -28.67 -21.11
C LEU A 625 -32.51 -29.37 -22.49
N THR A 626 -33.30 -30.41 -22.68
CA THR A 626 -33.29 -31.21 -23.90
C THR A 626 -34.69 -31.58 -24.33
N LYS A 627 -34.87 -31.83 -25.63
CA LYS A 627 -36.15 -32.29 -26.18
C LYS A 627 -36.20 -33.82 -26.11
N VAL A 628 -37.31 -34.35 -25.54
CA VAL A 628 -37.59 -35.77 -25.51
C VAL A 628 -38.92 -36.04 -26.21
N LEU A 629 -39.00 -37.15 -26.96
CA LEU A 629 -40.25 -37.58 -27.56
C LEU A 629 -41.17 -38.20 -26.51
N THR A 630 -42.31 -37.61 -26.29
CA THR A 630 -43.30 -38.09 -25.31
C THR A 630 -44.56 -38.55 -26.08
N PRO A 631 -45.05 -39.77 -25.79
CA PRO A 631 -46.25 -40.27 -26.40
C PRO A 631 -47.49 -39.51 -25.89
N VAL A 632 -48.34 -39.06 -26.81
CA VAL A 632 -49.60 -38.39 -26.50
C VAL A 632 -50.72 -39.23 -27.07
N LYS A 633 -51.64 -39.67 -26.20
CA LYS A 633 -52.85 -40.38 -26.63
C LYS A 633 -53.88 -39.41 -27.16
N GLY A 634 -54.25 -39.52 -28.41
CA GLY A 634 -55.34 -38.77 -29.01
C GLY A 634 -56.70 -39.48 -28.83
N LYS A 635 -57.81 -38.79 -29.16
CA LYS A 635 -59.15 -39.36 -29.21
C LYS A 635 -59.13 -40.58 -30.14
N GLY A 636 -59.71 -41.74 -29.72
CA GLY A 636 -59.70 -42.98 -30.48
C GLY A 636 -58.45 -43.86 -30.28
N GLY A 637 -57.63 -43.65 -29.24
CA GLY A 637 -56.51 -44.55 -28.92
C GLY A 637 -55.26 -44.41 -29.79
N ARG A 638 -55.24 -43.49 -30.77
CA ARG A 638 -54.08 -43.25 -31.61
C ARG A 638 -53.01 -42.55 -30.83
N VAL A 639 -51.80 -43.14 -30.80
CA VAL A 639 -50.63 -42.56 -30.14
C VAL A 639 -49.81 -41.72 -31.13
N THR A 640 -49.70 -40.46 -30.82
CA THR A 640 -48.79 -39.51 -31.50
C THR A 640 -47.60 -39.20 -30.59
N TYR A 641 -46.51 -38.66 -31.16
CA TYR A 641 -45.34 -38.32 -30.36
C TYR A 641 -45.06 -36.81 -30.48
N LYS A 642 -44.92 -36.16 -29.34
CA LYS A 642 -44.65 -34.70 -29.26
C LYS A 642 -43.26 -34.54 -28.65
N ALA A 643 -42.44 -33.66 -29.24
CA ALA A 643 -41.20 -33.26 -28.63
C ALA A 643 -41.48 -32.29 -27.50
N VAL A 644 -41.11 -32.66 -26.26
CA VAL A 644 -41.30 -31.83 -25.08
C VAL A 644 -39.92 -31.49 -24.50
N GLU A 645 -39.70 -30.25 -24.13
CA GLU A 645 -38.50 -29.83 -23.43
C GLU A 645 -38.54 -30.26 -21.97
N VAL A 646 -37.53 -30.93 -21.52
CA VAL A 646 -37.40 -31.41 -20.15
C VAL A 646 -35.97 -31.18 -19.64
N TRP A 647 -35.87 -30.85 -18.37
CA TRP A 647 -34.58 -30.88 -17.68
C TRP A 647 -34.17 -32.33 -17.44
N LYS A 648 -33.03 -32.74 -17.99
CA LYS A 648 -32.47 -34.07 -17.84
C LYS A 648 -31.12 -34.02 -17.16
N LEU A 649 -30.92 -34.82 -16.10
CA LEU A 649 -29.62 -34.97 -15.50
C LEU A 649 -28.58 -35.34 -16.56
N ASN A 650 -27.48 -34.58 -16.62
CA ASN A 650 -26.36 -34.86 -17.50
C ASN A 650 -25.08 -35.08 -16.71
N ARG A 651 -24.89 -34.35 -15.60
CA ARG A 651 -23.67 -34.45 -14.80
C ARG A 651 -23.99 -34.45 -13.31
N TYR A 652 -23.21 -35.25 -12.57
CA TYR A 652 -23.17 -35.24 -11.13
C TYR A 652 -21.72 -35.13 -10.68
N VAL A 653 -21.44 -34.13 -9.86
CA VAL A 653 -20.07 -33.82 -9.37
C VAL A 653 -20.05 -34.01 -7.86
N ARG A 654 -19.15 -34.82 -7.36
CA ARG A 654 -18.87 -35.03 -5.94
C ARG A 654 -17.42 -34.54 -5.67
N LEU A 655 -17.28 -33.53 -4.86
CA LEU A 655 -15.98 -33.06 -4.40
C LEU A 655 -15.65 -33.79 -3.08
N THR A 656 -14.60 -34.56 -3.05
CA THR A 656 -14.14 -35.22 -1.83
C THR A 656 -13.29 -34.25 -1.04
N VAL A 657 -13.61 -34.07 0.25
CA VAL A 657 -12.72 -33.32 1.16
C VAL A 657 -11.54 -34.23 1.47
N VAL A 658 -10.35 -33.82 1.08
CA VAL A 658 -9.12 -34.46 1.59
C VAL A 658 -8.98 -34.02 3.05
N ARG A 659 -9.03 -35.01 3.97
CA ARG A 659 -8.79 -34.80 5.41
C ARG A 659 -7.30 -34.57 5.67
#